data_f464eaeec8354bc215d04f90ce245da8
#
_entry.id   f464eaeec8354bc215d04f90ce245da8
#
_cell.length_a   1.000
_cell.length_b   1.000
_cell.length_c   1.000
_cell.angle_alpha   90.00
_cell.angle_beta   90.00
_cell.angle_gamma   90.00
#
_symmetry.space_group_name_H-M   'P 1'
#
loop_
_entity.id
_entity.type
_entity.pdbx_description
1 polymer ?
#
loop_
_entity_poly.entity_id
_entity_poly.type
_entity_poly.pdbx_seq_one_letter_code
_entity_poly.pdbx_strand_id
1 'polypeptide(L)'
;MSKIKLTRKERKNFIRIIVALAMFLVVLIVDKTVGIAGAVGGEYGWLVPFFLYFAVYVVIGYDVLFKAGRNIVHGQVLDENILMCVASLGAFALGIYTSVMKLGQEGFDEGCAVLLFYQVGEFFQSYATGKSRKSISSLMDIRPDYANVKREDGVVEQVDPSEVQVGDVIVVYPGEKVPLDGVIVSGNTTLDTKALTGESLPRELCEGDDIISGCVNLTSQIEVQVTKVFYDSTVSKILELVENASGRKSKAENFITKFSKYYTPSVVAAAVLLAVIGGAVTKDWYTWVYRGLSFLVVSCPCALVVSVPLSFFAGIGAASRMGILVKGSNYLEMLDKANIFVFDKTGTLTKGNFAVTAVTPEENKDEILRLAAIAENDSNHPIARSIVNYYNKEIEGGYTLTNVAGFGVIASKDDDVIYCGNEKLMQSYKIPYEKQNGVGTVVYVAHNDKFVGSLLISDEIKTESKEAIARLNEMGCKTVMLTGDNEQIAASVANELQLTDYKASLLPQNKVEHVESLLNSKKKGEVLCFVGDGINDAPVLMRSDIGIAMGGVGSDAAIEASDVVLMQDDLSGISTAKRIAKKTMRVVYENIVGSLAVKIAIMALSACGVLGAYSMWIAVIGDVGVAIVAILNAMRVNRGFKTTLKQPK
;
A
#
# COMPACT_ATOMS: atom_id res chain seq x y z
N MET A 1 6.62 23.13 16.07
CA MET A 1 7.64 22.05 16.08
C MET A 1 7.10 20.93 16.97
N SER A 2 6.57 19.84 16.41
CA SER A 2 6.11 18.68 17.17
C SER A 2 7.31 18.04 17.86
N LYS A 3 7.21 17.80 19.18
CA LYS A 3 8.26 17.12 19.96
C LYS A 3 8.58 15.77 19.30
N ILE A 4 9.82 15.61 18.86
CA ILE A 4 10.35 14.36 18.29
C ILE A 4 10.29 13.29 19.41
N LYS A 5 9.29 12.39 19.33
CA LYS A 5 9.20 11.25 20.27
C LYS A 5 10.17 10.16 19.78
N LEU A 6 11.39 10.14 20.33
CA LEU A 6 12.37 9.08 20.13
C LEU A 6 12.05 7.89 21.04
N THR A 7 12.28 6.68 20.54
CA THR A 7 12.25 5.47 21.38
C THR A 7 13.38 5.52 22.42
N ARG A 8 13.28 4.75 23.50
CA ARG A 8 14.32 4.70 24.56
C ARG A 8 15.71 4.31 24.01
N LYS A 9 15.74 3.45 22.98
CA LYS A 9 16.97 3.01 22.32
C LYS A 9 17.55 4.13 21.43
N GLU A 10 16.72 4.76 20.60
CA GLU A 10 17.12 5.87 19.74
C GLU A 10 17.62 7.07 20.55
N ARG A 11 16.98 7.37 21.68
CA ARG A 11 17.41 8.44 22.59
C ARG A 11 18.81 8.15 23.19
N LYS A 12 19.10 6.91 23.59
CA LYS A 12 20.43 6.52 24.08
C LYS A 12 21.50 6.69 23.00
N ASN A 13 21.24 6.23 21.78
CA ASN A 13 22.17 6.37 20.67
C ASN A 13 22.38 7.85 20.31
N PHE A 14 21.33 8.66 20.27
CA PHE A 14 21.43 10.09 20.01
C PHE A 14 22.32 10.81 21.04
N ILE A 15 22.10 10.55 22.34
CA ILE A 15 22.93 11.14 23.42
C ILE A 15 24.38 10.72 23.25
N ARG A 16 24.66 9.43 22.94
CA ARG A 16 26.03 8.93 22.72
C ARG A 16 26.71 9.66 21.57
N ILE A 17 26.02 9.85 20.45
CA ILE A 17 26.54 10.57 19.28
C ILE A 17 26.86 12.01 19.64
N ILE A 18 25.98 12.72 20.37
CA ILE A 18 26.21 14.10 20.80
C ILE A 18 27.42 14.21 21.74
N VAL A 19 27.54 13.28 22.69
CA VAL A 19 28.68 13.23 23.63
C VAL A 19 29.98 12.96 22.88
N ALA A 20 30.00 11.98 21.99
CA ALA A 20 31.19 11.66 21.19
C ALA A 20 31.57 12.82 20.23
N LEU A 21 30.59 13.49 19.62
CA LEU A 21 30.81 14.67 18.79
C LEU A 21 31.43 15.82 19.60
N ALA A 22 30.91 16.09 20.80
CA ALA A 22 31.46 17.12 21.67
C ALA A 22 32.90 16.79 22.08
N MET A 23 33.16 15.54 22.48
CA MET A 23 34.53 15.07 22.80
C MET A 23 35.46 15.20 21.60
N PHE A 24 35.01 14.76 20.42
CA PHE A 24 35.78 14.85 19.17
C PHE A 24 36.15 16.30 18.83
N LEU A 25 35.17 17.21 18.87
CA LEU A 25 35.40 18.63 18.58
C LEU A 25 36.38 19.28 19.58
N VAL A 26 36.26 18.96 20.86
CA VAL A 26 37.19 19.47 21.87
C VAL A 26 38.63 18.97 21.58
N VAL A 27 38.80 17.65 21.36
CA VAL A 27 40.12 17.08 21.04
C VAL A 27 40.67 17.68 19.75
N LEU A 28 39.85 17.78 18.69
CA LEU A 28 40.26 18.33 17.40
C LEU A 28 40.68 19.81 17.52
N ILE A 29 39.93 20.65 18.23
CA ILE A 29 40.26 22.07 18.41
C ILE A 29 41.57 22.21 19.21
N VAL A 30 41.69 21.48 20.30
CA VAL A 30 42.90 21.54 21.14
C VAL A 30 44.10 21.05 20.34
N ASP A 31 43.96 19.96 19.59
CA ASP A 31 45.05 19.43 18.75
C ASP A 31 45.50 20.39 17.65
N LYS A 32 44.56 21.00 16.93
CA LYS A 32 44.87 21.95 15.86
C LYS A 32 45.33 23.34 16.34
N THR A 33 44.98 23.74 17.59
CA THR A 33 45.36 25.05 18.15
C THR A 33 46.64 25.01 18.97
N VAL A 34 46.81 23.95 19.77
CA VAL A 34 47.94 23.82 20.69
C VAL A 34 49.06 22.90 20.12
N GLY A 35 48.67 21.99 19.21
CA GLY A 35 49.59 20.97 18.70
C GLY A 35 49.99 20.01 19.81
N ILE A 36 49.04 19.19 20.33
CA ILE A 36 49.19 18.36 21.54
C ILE A 36 50.48 17.58 21.51
N ALA A 37 50.83 16.94 20.40
CA ALA A 37 52.06 16.15 20.28
C ALA A 37 53.32 17.00 20.46
N GLY A 38 53.36 18.24 19.92
CA GLY A 38 54.46 19.18 20.06
C GLY A 38 54.54 19.81 21.45
N ALA A 39 53.39 20.10 22.09
CA ALA A 39 53.32 20.69 23.42
C ALA A 39 53.81 19.73 24.54
N VAL A 40 53.56 18.42 24.37
CA VAL A 40 54.03 17.39 25.31
C VAL A 40 55.52 17.12 25.14
N GLY A 41 56.06 17.28 23.92
CA GLY A 41 57.46 17.06 23.59
C GLY A 41 57.94 15.63 23.79
N GLY A 42 59.14 15.34 23.31
CA GLY A 42 59.75 14.03 23.42
C GLY A 42 59.38 13.03 22.33
N GLU A 43 60.05 11.92 22.33
CA GLU A 43 59.93 10.88 21.28
C GLU A 43 58.57 10.20 21.23
N TYR A 44 57.81 10.23 22.34
CA TYR A 44 56.48 9.62 22.52
C TYR A 44 55.32 10.65 22.64
N GLY A 45 55.55 11.92 22.29
CA GLY A 45 54.53 12.98 22.38
C GLY A 45 53.23 12.68 21.62
N TRP A 46 53.33 11.89 20.54
CA TRP A 46 52.19 11.44 19.73
C TRP A 46 51.25 10.46 20.47
N LEU A 47 51.69 9.84 21.56
CA LEU A 47 50.81 8.93 22.33
C LEU A 47 49.66 9.68 23.00
N VAL A 48 49.79 10.94 23.32
CA VAL A 48 48.73 11.72 23.97
C VAL A 48 47.55 11.97 23.01
N PRO A 49 47.74 12.53 21.82
CA PRO A 49 46.65 12.62 20.85
C PRO A 49 46.08 11.24 20.46
N PHE A 50 46.94 10.21 20.34
CA PHE A 50 46.45 8.84 20.08
C PHE A 50 45.43 8.39 21.13
N PHE A 51 45.76 8.46 22.44
CA PHE A 51 44.84 8.01 23.49
C PHE A 51 43.59 8.88 23.59
N LEU A 52 43.69 10.19 23.34
CA LEU A 52 42.54 11.07 23.33
C LEU A 52 41.55 10.72 22.19
N TYR A 53 42.04 10.59 20.97
CA TYR A 53 41.21 10.15 19.83
C TYR A 53 40.75 8.72 19.99
N PHE A 54 41.57 7.81 20.55
CA PHE A 54 41.16 6.42 20.80
C PHE A 54 40.03 6.33 21.84
N ALA A 55 40.02 7.18 22.84
CA ALA A 55 38.91 7.25 23.79
C ALA A 55 37.60 7.67 23.09
N VAL A 56 37.64 8.69 22.21
CA VAL A 56 36.49 9.07 21.38
C VAL A 56 36.06 7.94 20.47
N TYR A 57 37.01 7.27 19.82
CA TYR A 57 36.79 6.14 18.92
C TYR A 57 36.05 4.99 19.60
N VAL A 58 36.45 4.62 20.82
CA VAL A 58 35.79 3.57 21.59
C VAL A 58 34.38 3.98 22.00
N VAL A 59 34.18 5.22 22.46
CA VAL A 59 32.85 5.71 22.85
C VAL A 59 31.85 5.66 21.69
N ILE A 60 32.28 6.06 20.48
CA ILE A 60 31.39 6.10 19.31
C ILE A 60 31.28 4.75 18.61
N GLY A 61 32.35 3.93 18.61
CA GLY A 61 32.50 2.77 17.73
C GLY A 61 32.32 1.41 18.39
N TYR A 62 32.15 1.32 19.72
CA TYR A 62 32.13 0.02 20.42
C TYR A 62 31.09 -0.96 19.87
N ASP A 63 29.92 -0.47 19.47
CA ASP A 63 28.84 -1.30 18.92
C ASP A 63 29.11 -1.74 17.47
N VAL A 64 29.78 -0.89 16.68
CA VAL A 64 30.21 -1.23 15.31
C VAL A 64 31.31 -2.29 15.38
N LEU A 65 32.30 -2.11 16.26
CA LEU A 65 33.38 -3.08 16.49
C LEU A 65 32.84 -4.44 16.97
N PHE A 66 31.88 -4.41 17.91
CA PHE A 66 31.25 -5.63 18.40
C PHE A 66 30.44 -6.36 17.32
N LYS A 67 29.64 -5.61 16.52
CA LYS A 67 28.91 -6.17 15.39
C LYS A 67 29.85 -6.75 14.33
N ALA A 68 30.92 -6.02 13.98
CA ALA A 68 31.92 -6.48 13.02
C ALA A 68 32.58 -7.80 13.50
N GLY A 69 33.02 -7.86 14.76
CA GLY A 69 33.57 -9.08 15.34
C GLY A 69 32.61 -10.27 15.31
N ARG A 70 31.34 -10.04 15.66
CA ARG A 70 30.30 -11.06 15.59
C ARG A 70 30.05 -11.54 14.15
N ASN A 71 29.99 -10.64 13.18
CA ASN A 71 29.75 -10.96 11.78
C ASN A 71 30.93 -11.76 11.17
N ILE A 72 32.16 -11.46 11.55
CA ILE A 72 33.34 -12.26 11.16
C ILE A 72 33.20 -13.70 11.67
N VAL A 73 32.83 -13.90 12.94
CA VAL A 73 32.64 -15.24 13.54
C VAL A 73 31.54 -16.03 12.80
N HIS A 74 30.52 -15.35 12.28
CA HIS A 74 29.42 -15.97 11.50
C HIS A 74 29.71 -16.08 9.99
N GLY A 75 30.94 -15.80 9.54
CA GLY A 75 31.34 -15.92 8.14
C GLY A 75 30.86 -14.80 7.19
N GLN A 76 30.33 -13.71 7.74
CA GLN A 76 29.89 -12.53 6.98
C GLN A 76 31.01 -11.49 6.90
N VAL A 77 32.07 -11.81 6.16
CA VAL A 77 33.32 -11.02 6.15
C VAL A 77 33.22 -9.70 5.34
N LEU A 78 32.19 -9.51 4.52
CA LEU A 78 32.04 -8.35 3.64
C LEU A 78 30.80 -7.50 4.00
N ASP A 79 30.56 -7.34 5.31
CA ASP A 79 29.52 -6.47 5.85
C ASP A 79 30.01 -5.02 5.99
N GLU A 80 29.06 -4.06 5.93
CA GLU A 80 29.34 -2.63 6.05
C GLU A 80 30.07 -2.26 7.36
N ASN A 81 29.72 -2.91 8.48
CA ASN A 81 30.39 -2.67 9.76
C ASN A 81 31.87 -3.06 9.71
N ILE A 82 32.21 -4.15 9.01
CA ILE A 82 33.59 -4.60 8.85
C ILE A 82 34.36 -3.62 7.96
N LEU A 83 33.76 -3.14 6.86
CA LEU A 83 34.40 -2.15 6.00
C LEU A 83 34.71 -0.85 6.75
N MET A 84 33.76 -0.36 7.58
CA MET A 84 33.98 0.83 8.40
C MET A 84 35.06 0.60 9.47
N CYS A 85 35.11 -0.59 10.07
CA CYS A 85 36.17 -0.97 11.00
C CYS A 85 37.55 -1.01 10.31
N VAL A 86 37.64 -1.63 9.13
CA VAL A 86 38.89 -1.71 8.36
C VAL A 86 39.38 -0.32 7.98
N ALA A 87 38.50 0.55 7.48
CA ALA A 87 38.85 1.90 7.08
C ALA A 87 39.30 2.76 8.28
N SER A 88 38.53 2.73 9.39
CA SER A 88 38.85 3.54 10.58
C SER A 88 40.09 3.05 11.33
N LEU A 89 40.25 1.74 11.51
CA LEU A 89 41.48 1.16 12.12
C LEU A 89 42.67 1.34 11.18
N GLY A 90 42.49 1.27 9.86
CA GLY A 90 43.50 1.56 8.89
C GLY A 90 43.98 3.01 8.97
N ALA A 91 43.08 3.99 9.17
CA ALA A 91 43.43 5.38 9.41
C ALA A 91 44.25 5.55 10.70
N PHE A 92 43.85 4.88 11.81
CA PHE A 92 44.66 4.86 13.05
C PHE A 92 46.03 4.23 12.82
N ALA A 93 46.13 3.14 12.08
CA ALA A 93 47.43 2.50 11.79
C ALA A 93 48.34 3.42 10.95
N LEU A 94 47.75 4.13 9.97
CA LEU A 94 48.50 5.15 9.23
C LEU A 94 48.94 6.31 10.13
N GLY A 95 48.10 6.78 11.05
CA GLY A 95 48.43 7.79 12.04
C GLY A 95 49.62 7.37 12.95
N ILE A 96 49.62 6.11 13.40
CA ILE A 96 50.75 5.55 14.15
C ILE A 96 52.04 5.55 13.28
N TYR A 97 51.92 5.05 12.05
CA TYR A 97 53.03 4.98 11.12
C TYR A 97 53.67 6.38 10.83
N THR A 98 52.83 7.37 10.56
CA THR A 98 53.32 8.75 10.29
C THR A 98 53.93 9.41 11.53
N SER A 99 53.34 9.15 12.71
CA SER A 99 53.88 9.68 13.96
C SER A 99 55.23 9.06 14.32
N VAL A 100 55.39 7.73 14.15
CA VAL A 100 56.66 7.03 14.41
C VAL A 100 57.72 7.45 13.40
N MET A 101 57.36 7.63 12.11
CA MET A 101 58.30 8.05 11.09
C MET A 101 58.55 9.57 11.04
N LYS A 102 57.93 10.35 11.96
CA LYS A 102 58.03 11.82 12.05
C LYS A 102 57.69 12.55 10.75
N LEU A 103 56.69 12.02 10.01
CA LEU A 103 56.21 12.57 8.72
C LEU A 103 55.25 13.74 8.89
N GLY A 104 54.86 14.09 10.11
CA GLY A 104 54.02 15.24 10.42
C GLY A 104 52.56 15.15 9.97
N GLN A 105 52.11 13.98 9.55
CA GLN A 105 50.71 13.72 9.17
C GLN A 105 50.07 12.80 10.22
N GLU A 106 48.94 13.23 10.74
CA GLU A 106 48.20 12.46 11.76
C GLU A 106 46.85 12.01 11.15
N GLY A 107 46.51 10.71 11.25
CA GLY A 107 45.27 10.11 10.74
C GLY A 107 44.27 9.73 11.84
N PHE A 108 44.53 10.11 13.11
CA PHE A 108 43.66 9.73 14.23
C PHE A 108 42.30 10.44 14.18
N ASP A 109 42.27 11.71 13.81
CA ASP A 109 41.07 12.51 13.64
C ASP A 109 40.17 11.93 12.53
N GLU A 110 40.78 11.47 11.44
CA GLU A 110 40.07 10.84 10.31
C GLU A 110 39.42 9.52 10.70
N GLY A 111 40.15 8.64 11.44
CA GLY A 111 39.61 7.38 11.92
C GLY A 111 38.40 7.56 12.85
N CYS A 112 38.44 8.58 13.72
CA CYS A 112 37.30 8.95 14.55
C CYS A 112 36.15 9.51 13.71
N ALA A 113 36.44 10.39 12.75
CA ALA A 113 35.45 11.01 11.88
C ALA A 113 34.66 9.95 11.09
N VAL A 114 35.34 8.93 10.54
CA VAL A 114 34.68 7.83 9.82
C VAL A 114 33.57 7.20 10.64
N LEU A 115 33.86 6.80 11.89
CA LEU A 115 32.85 6.16 12.75
C LEU A 115 31.79 7.16 13.25
N LEU A 116 32.17 8.40 13.54
CA LEU A 116 31.24 9.44 13.98
C LEU A 116 30.18 9.70 12.92
N PHE A 117 30.57 9.98 11.69
CA PHE A 117 29.64 10.24 10.59
C PHE A 117 28.84 8.99 10.24
N TYR A 118 29.45 7.80 10.25
CA TYR A 118 28.73 6.54 10.08
C TYR A 118 27.59 6.41 11.10
N GLN A 119 27.87 6.65 12.39
CA GLN A 119 26.85 6.59 13.45
C GLN A 119 25.74 7.64 13.29
N VAL A 120 26.10 8.85 12.80
CA VAL A 120 25.11 9.87 12.44
C VAL A 120 24.21 9.36 11.31
N GLY A 121 24.79 8.77 10.26
CA GLY A 121 24.06 8.17 9.15
C GLY A 121 23.10 7.06 9.62
N GLU A 122 23.59 6.11 10.43
CA GLU A 122 22.82 5.01 11.03
C GLU A 122 21.66 5.53 11.90
N PHE A 123 21.89 6.60 12.66
CA PHE A 123 20.82 7.23 13.45
C PHE A 123 19.73 7.80 12.57
N PHE A 124 20.06 8.60 11.53
CA PHE A 124 19.08 9.15 10.60
C PHE A 124 18.32 8.05 9.84
N GLN A 125 19.01 6.99 9.44
CA GLN A 125 18.44 5.81 8.81
C GLN A 125 17.40 5.12 9.72
N SER A 126 17.80 4.81 10.97
CA SER A 126 16.93 4.18 11.95
C SER A 126 15.69 5.04 12.26
N TYR A 127 15.90 6.34 12.45
CA TYR A 127 14.83 7.30 12.69
C TYR A 127 13.84 7.39 11.51
N ALA A 128 14.35 7.49 10.27
CA ALA A 128 13.51 7.59 9.07
C ALA A 128 12.71 6.31 8.83
N THR A 129 13.35 5.15 8.99
CA THR A 129 12.71 3.83 8.89
C THR A 129 11.63 3.67 9.96
N GLY A 130 11.93 4.04 11.20
CA GLY A 130 10.96 4.02 12.30
C GLY A 130 9.76 4.93 12.05
N LYS A 131 9.99 6.14 11.51
CA LYS A 131 8.91 7.09 11.17
C LYS A 131 8.06 6.61 10.00
N SER A 132 8.66 5.98 8.99
CA SER A 132 7.92 5.42 7.86
C SER A 132 7.09 4.22 8.29
N ARG A 133 7.63 3.32 9.11
CA ARG A 133 6.87 2.23 9.72
C ARG A 133 5.74 2.75 10.62
N LYS A 134 5.94 3.83 11.38
CA LYS A 134 4.87 4.46 12.16
C LYS A 134 3.77 5.09 11.30
N SER A 135 4.05 5.53 10.09
CA SER A 135 3.00 5.99 9.15
C SER A 135 2.14 4.83 8.64
N ILE A 136 2.67 3.62 8.61
CA ILE A 136 1.93 2.38 8.38
C ILE A 136 1.26 1.92 9.69
N SER A 137 1.93 2.06 10.82
CA SER A 137 1.42 1.75 12.17
C SER A 137 0.35 2.74 12.70
N SER A 138 0.15 3.89 12.06
CA SER A 138 -1.05 4.70 12.34
C SER A 138 -2.34 4.06 11.82
N LEU A 139 -2.21 3.06 10.93
CA LEU A 139 -3.27 2.10 10.62
C LEU A 139 -3.42 1.04 11.72
N MET A 140 -2.38 0.75 12.49
CA MET A 140 -2.45 -0.11 13.68
C MET A 140 -3.14 0.57 14.87
N ASP A 141 -3.29 1.91 14.85
CA ASP A 141 -4.16 2.63 15.78
C ASP A 141 -5.65 2.28 15.60
N ILE A 142 -6.00 1.50 14.56
CA ILE A 142 -7.34 0.97 14.35
C ILE A 142 -7.62 -0.20 15.31
N ARG A 143 -6.59 -0.91 15.79
CA ARG A 143 -6.76 -2.05 16.70
C ARG A 143 -7.45 -1.60 17.99
N PRO A 144 -8.55 -2.25 18.37
CA PRO A 144 -9.18 -2.05 19.67
C PRO A 144 -8.32 -2.65 20.77
N ASP A 145 -8.23 -1.97 21.90
CA ASP A 145 -7.43 -2.42 23.04
C ASP A 145 -8.22 -3.40 23.93
N TYR A 146 -9.56 -3.35 23.91
CA TYR A 146 -10.47 -4.15 24.73
C TYR A 146 -11.84 -4.28 24.07
N ALA A 147 -12.66 -5.23 24.57
CA ALA A 147 -14.08 -5.39 24.28
C ALA A 147 -14.88 -5.41 25.58
N ASN A 148 -16.02 -4.72 25.62
CA ASN A 148 -16.94 -4.75 26.74
C ASN A 148 -18.01 -5.80 26.46
N VAL A 149 -17.89 -7.01 27.02
CA VAL A 149 -18.83 -8.13 26.81
C VAL A 149 -19.96 -8.08 27.83
N LYS A 150 -21.18 -8.11 27.36
CA LYS A 150 -22.39 -8.21 28.19
C LYS A 150 -22.67 -9.68 28.51
N ARG A 151 -22.52 -10.05 29.77
CA ARG A 151 -22.82 -11.41 30.25
C ARG A 151 -24.32 -11.64 30.43
N GLU A 152 -24.73 -12.90 30.54
CA GLU A 152 -26.14 -13.29 30.71
C GLU A 152 -26.81 -12.67 31.95
N ASP A 153 -26.03 -12.36 32.98
CA ASP A 153 -26.49 -11.65 34.20
C ASP A 153 -26.65 -10.12 34.00
N GLY A 154 -26.37 -9.61 32.79
CA GLY A 154 -26.44 -8.19 32.45
C GLY A 154 -25.20 -7.37 32.87
N VAL A 155 -24.19 -8.00 33.48
CA VAL A 155 -22.94 -7.36 33.84
C VAL A 155 -22.08 -7.17 32.59
N VAL A 156 -21.48 -6.00 32.44
CA VAL A 156 -20.54 -5.70 31.36
C VAL A 156 -19.13 -5.90 31.88
N GLU A 157 -18.41 -6.83 31.28
CA GLU A 157 -17.03 -7.16 31.62
C GLU A 157 -16.09 -6.72 30.50
N GLN A 158 -14.98 -6.06 30.85
CA GLN A 158 -13.95 -5.67 29.90
C GLN A 158 -12.94 -6.82 29.74
N VAL A 159 -12.82 -7.33 28.51
CA VAL A 159 -11.95 -8.47 28.15
C VAL A 159 -11.04 -8.11 26.97
N ASP A 160 -10.02 -8.95 26.72
CA ASP A 160 -9.26 -8.85 25.48
C ASP A 160 -10.15 -9.25 24.29
N PRO A 161 -10.15 -8.51 23.16
CA PRO A 161 -10.97 -8.85 22.00
C PRO A 161 -10.77 -10.28 21.47
N SER A 162 -9.60 -10.88 21.70
CA SER A 162 -9.32 -12.27 21.30
C SER A 162 -10.04 -13.33 22.14
N GLU A 163 -10.60 -12.97 23.29
CA GLU A 163 -11.35 -13.88 24.16
C GLU A 163 -12.86 -13.94 23.82
N VAL A 164 -13.34 -13.01 23.00
CA VAL A 164 -14.76 -12.91 22.61
C VAL A 164 -15.10 -13.97 21.56
N GLN A 165 -16.24 -14.62 21.74
CA GLN A 165 -16.74 -15.67 20.85
C GLN A 165 -17.84 -15.16 19.91
N VAL A 166 -18.05 -15.89 18.81
CA VAL A 166 -19.20 -15.63 17.91
C VAL A 166 -20.50 -15.87 18.66
N GLY A 167 -21.40 -14.90 18.59
CA GLY A 167 -22.69 -14.91 19.30
C GLY A 167 -22.71 -14.11 20.59
N ASP A 168 -21.55 -13.78 21.18
CA ASP A 168 -21.46 -12.88 22.31
C ASP A 168 -22.04 -11.50 21.98
N VAL A 169 -22.58 -10.80 22.95
CA VAL A 169 -23.04 -9.42 22.80
C VAL A 169 -22.02 -8.47 23.44
N ILE A 170 -21.53 -7.54 22.65
CA ILE A 170 -20.62 -6.51 23.11
C ILE A 170 -21.30 -5.14 23.17
N VAL A 171 -20.92 -4.33 24.14
CA VAL A 171 -21.39 -2.95 24.31
C VAL A 171 -20.33 -1.98 23.85
N VAL A 172 -20.68 -1.06 22.94
CA VAL A 172 -19.75 -0.06 22.41
C VAL A 172 -20.27 1.33 22.78
N TYR A 173 -19.51 2.05 23.60
CA TYR A 173 -19.87 3.39 24.05
C TYR A 173 -19.43 4.46 23.04
N PRO A 174 -20.04 5.67 23.10
CA PRO A 174 -19.59 6.80 22.30
C PRO A 174 -18.12 7.14 22.54
N GLY A 175 -17.35 7.32 21.47
CA GLY A 175 -15.91 7.55 21.50
C GLY A 175 -15.06 6.29 21.51
N GLU A 176 -15.65 5.08 21.65
CA GLU A 176 -14.93 3.82 21.61
C GLU A 176 -14.82 3.27 20.19
N LYS A 177 -13.80 2.45 19.98
CA LYS A 177 -13.63 1.69 18.74
C LYS A 177 -14.47 0.41 18.84
N VAL A 178 -15.14 0.06 17.75
CA VAL A 178 -15.83 -1.22 17.62
C VAL A 178 -14.82 -2.37 17.65
N PRO A 179 -14.86 -3.28 18.64
CA PRO A 179 -13.80 -4.27 18.81
C PRO A 179 -13.87 -5.44 17.84
N LEU A 180 -15.05 -5.86 17.42
CA LEU A 180 -15.27 -7.01 16.54
C LEU A 180 -16.36 -6.70 15.51
N ASP A 181 -16.36 -7.47 14.40
CA ASP A 181 -17.43 -7.41 13.40
C ASP A 181 -18.69 -8.06 13.94
N GLY A 182 -19.85 -7.48 13.66
CA GLY A 182 -21.13 -7.99 14.17
C GLY A 182 -22.33 -7.31 13.56
N VAL A 183 -23.49 -7.55 14.16
CA VAL A 183 -24.79 -6.93 13.82
C VAL A 183 -25.30 -6.15 15.02
N ILE A 184 -25.81 -4.95 14.80
CA ILE A 184 -26.42 -4.14 15.86
C ILE A 184 -27.73 -4.78 16.31
N VAL A 185 -27.79 -5.20 17.58
CA VAL A 185 -29.00 -5.82 18.16
C VAL A 185 -29.81 -4.82 18.98
N SER A 186 -29.21 -3.68 19.37
CA SER A 186 -29.92 -2.61 20.07
C SER A 186 -29.19 -1.28 19.90
N GLY A 187 -29.97 -0.22 19.66
CA GLY A 187 -29.50 1.15 19.54
C GLY A 187 -29.23 1.60 18.12
N ASN A 188 -29.15 2.93 17.95
CA ASN A 188 -28.83 3.58 16.68
C ASN A 188 -27.62 4.49 16.91
N THR A 189 -26.71 4.53 15.96
CA THR A 189 -25.51 5.35 16.09
C THR A 189 -24.98 5.87 14.76
N THR A 190 -24.02 6.77 14.86
CA THR A 190 -23.22 7.25 13.74
C THR A 190 -21.79 6.79 13.93
N LEU A 191 -21.20 6.15 12.92
CA LEU A 191 -19.83 5.65 12.95
C LEU A 191 -18.87 6.53 12.15
N ASP A 192 -17.71 6.84 12.73
CA ASP A 192 -16.56 7.35 11.98
C ASP A 192 -15.80 6.16 11.37
N THR A 193 -15.94 5.99 10.06
CA THR A 193 -15.28 4.95 9.28
C THR A 193 -13.97 5.42 8.64
N LYS A 194 -13.59 6.68 8.84
CA LYS A 194 -12.48 7.35 8.17
C LYS A 194 -11.14 6.62 8.26
N ALA A 195 -10.89 5.99 9.41
CA ALA A 195 -9.63 5.25 9.62
C ALA A 195 -9.54 3.99 8.76
N LEU A 196 -10.67 3.39 8.39
CA LEU A 196 -10.78 2.17 7.57
C LEU A 196 -11.01 2.49 6.10
N THR A 197 -12.09 3.21 5.81
CA THR A 197 -12.53 3.47 4.44
C THR A 197 -11.94 4.75 3.85
N GLY A 198 -11.45 5.66 4.69
CA GLY A 198 -11.00 7.00 4.27
C GLY A 198 -12.15 7.98 4.03
N GLU A 199 -13.41 7.57 4.23
CA GLU A 199 -14.58 8.44 4.12
C GLU A 199 -14.59 9.46 5.25
N SER A 200 -14.91 10.70 4.93
CA SER A 200 -15.00 11.78 5.94
C SER A 200 -16.41 12.00 6.48
N LEU A 201 -17.41 11.44 5.81
CA LEU A 201 -18.80 11.48 6.27
C LEU A 201 -19.04 10.29 7.18
N PRO A 202 -19.49 10.51 8.42
CA PRO A 202 -19.91 9.43 9.30
C PRO A 202 -21.10 8.68 8.73
N ARG A 203 -21.14 7.36 8.91
CA ARG A 203 -22.21 6.47 8.46
C ARG A 203 -23.25 6.29 9.58
N GLU A 204 -24.52 6.54 9.30
CA GLU A 204 -25.61 6.25 10.21
C GLU A 204 -25.96 4.77 10.13
N LEU A 205 -26.11 4.13 11.30
CA LEU A 205 -26.49 2.72 11.43
C LEU A 205 -27.60 2.57 12.46
N CYS A 206 -28.51 1.64 12.15
CA CYS A 206 -29.66 1.27 12.95
C CYS A 206 -29.60 -0.19 13.40
N GLU A 207 -30.53 -0.60 14.25
CA GLU A 207 -30.73 -1.99 14.65
C GLU A 207 -30.95 -2.87 13.42
N GLY A 208 -30.22 -3.98 13.34
CA GLY A 208 -30.19 -4.92 12.21
C GLY A 208 -29.09 -4.66 11.17
N ASP A 209 -28.37 -3.53 11.24
CA ASP A 209 -27.28 -3.21 10.32
C ASP A 209 -25.97 -3.92 10.73
N ASP A 210 -25.16 -4.26 9.70
CA ASP A 210 -23.82 -4.79 9.90
C ASP A 210 -22.85 -3.70 10.34
N ILE A 211 -22.07 -4.00 11.38
CA ILE A 211 -21.04 -3.12 11.92
C ILE A 211 -19.65 -3.78 11.81
N ILE A 212 -18.65 -2.96 11.50
CA ILE A 212 -17.29 -3.41 11.22
C ILE A 212 -16.35 -2.99 12.34
N SER A 213 -15.45 -3.89 12.73
CA SER A 213 -14.39 -3.60 13.71
C SER A 213 -13.47 -2.46 13.25
N GLY A 214 -13.00 -1.67 14.23
CA GLY A 214 -12.07 -0.55 14.00
C GLY A 214 -12.69 0.80 13.64
N CYS A 215 -14.00 0.86 13.39
CA CYS A 215 -14.75 2.11 13.32
C CYS A 215 -14.88 2.73 14.72
N VAL A 216 -15.04 4.05 14.80
CA VAL A 216 -15.28 4.74 16.08
C VAL A 216 -16.77 5.07 16.20
N ASN A 217 -17.38 4.64 17.29
CA ASN A 217 -18.76 4.98 17.64
C ASN A 217 -18.83 6.47 18.08
N LEU A 218 -19.70 7.29 17.47
CA LEU A 218 -19.72 8.73 17.73
C LEU A 218 -20.86 9.19 18.66
N THR A 219 -22.07 8.64 18.53
CA THR A 219 -23.25 9.29 19.09
C THR A 219 -23.86 8.57 20.28
N SER A 220 -24.22 7.31 20.18
CA SER A 220 -24.99 6.59 21.20
C SER A 220 -24.34 5.25 21.56
N GLN A 221 -24.64 4.75 22.73
CA GLN A 221 -24.30 3.37 23.09
C GLN A 221 -25.08 2.42 22.20
N ILE A 222 -24.41 1.37 21.72
CA ILE A 222 -24.99 0.28 20.94
C ILE A 222 -24.61 -1.07 21.52
N GLU A 223 -25.47 -2.05 21.31
CA GLU A 223 -25.19 -3.45 21.58
C GLU A 223 -25.01 -4.18 20.25
N VAL A 224 -23.94 -4.93 20.12
CA VAL A 224 -23.56 -5.62 18.88
C VAL A 224 -23.40 -7.10 19.16
N GLN A 225 -24.11 -7.95 18.40
CA GLN A 225 -23.87 -9.39 18.41
C GLN A 225 -22.72 -9.72 17.49
N VAL A 226 -21.70 -10.35 18.04
CA VAL A 226 -20.46 -10.69 17.34
C VAL A 226 -20.70 -11.78 16.30
N THR A 227 -20.28 -11.55 15.07
CA THR A 227 -20.41 -12.50 13.95
C THR A 227 -19.10 -13.17 13.57
N LYS A 228 -17.94 -12.56 13.91
CA LYS A 228 -16.61 -13.10 13.61
C LYS A 228 -15.70 -13.02 14.83
N VAL A 229 -14.85 -14.04 15.03
CA VAL A 229 -13.80 -13.99 16.05
C VAL A 229 -12.75 -12.92 15.71
N PHE A 230 -11.98 -12.48 16.69
CA PHE A 230 -11.01 -11.38 16.54
C PHE A 230 -10.03 -11.57 15.38
N TYR A 231 -9.48 -12.78 15.21
CA TYR A 231 -8.51 -13.06 14.14
C TYR A 231 -9.12 -13.03 12.73
N ASP A 232 -10.44 -13.27 12.63
CA ASP A 232 -11.21 -13.19 11.37
C ASP A 232 -11.87 -11.82 11.16
N SER A 233 -11.71 -10.90 12.11
CA SER A 233 -12.29 -9.57 12.03
C SER A 233 -11.62 -8.73 10.93
N THR A 234 -12.39 -7.80 10.40
CA THR A 234 -11.94 -6.87 9.34
C THR A 234 -10.64 -6.14 9.73
N VAL A 235 -10.55 -5.67 10.97
CA VAL A 235 -9.32 -5.00 11.48
C VAL A 235 -8.13 -5.95 11.48
N SER A 236 -8.28 -7.17 11.99
CA SER A 236 -7.18 -8.14 12.05
C SER A 236 -6.67 -8.48 10.65
N LYS A 237 -7.54 -8.69 9.67
CA LYS A 237 -7.17 -8.95 8.29
C LYS A 237 -6.45 -7.76 7.64
N ILE A 238 -6.93 -6.54 7.85
CA ILE A 238 -6.26 -5.33 7.36
C ILE A 238 -4.85 -5.21 7.96
N LEU A 239 -4.71 -5.44 9.26
CA LEU A 239 -3.42 -5.38 9.95
C LEU A 239 -2.46 -6.44 9.42
N GLU A 240 -2.92 -7.67 9.23
CA GLU A 240 -2.15 -8.76 8.65
C GLU A 240 -1.67 -8.44 7.22
N LEU A 241 -2.56 -7.90 6.38
CA LEU A 241 -2.22 -7.48 5.02
C LEU A 241 -1.14 -6.39 5.00
N VAL A 242 -1.24 -5.41 5.90
CA VAL A 242 -0.27 -4.32 6.03
C VAL A 242 1.07 -4.83 6.55
N GLU A 243 1.07 -5.75 7.50
CA GLU A 243 2.27 -6.37 8.05
C GLU A 243 2.96 -7.27 7.02
N ASN A 244 2.20 -8.11 6.33
CA ASN A 244 2.69 -9.01 5.29
C ASN A 244 3.11 -8.28 4.00
N ALA A 245 2.61 -7.07 3.73
CA ALA A 245 3.03 -6.25 2.59
C ALA A 245 4.54 -5.98 2.58
N SER A 246 5.19 -6.00 3.75
CA SER A 246 6.65 -5.88 3.87
C SER A 246 7.42 -7.12 3.39
N GLY A 247 6.77 -8.27 3.25
CA GLY A 247 7.41 -9.54 2.89
C GLY A 247 7.64 -9.74 1.38
N ARG A 248 6.83 -9.15 0.53
CA ARG A 248 6.89 -9.31 -0.94
C ARG A 248 7.73 -8.20 -1.59
N LYS A 249 9.02 -8.46 -1.75
CA LYS A 249 10.00 -7.49 -2.29
C LYS A 249 9.81 -7.22 -3.78
N SER A 250 9.93 -5.95 -4.17
CA SER A 250 9.95 -5.51 -5.57
C SER A 250 11.20 -6.02 -6.33
N LYS A 251 11.15 -5.94 -7.67
CA LYS A 251 12.32 -6.23 -8.50
C LYS A 251 13.47 -5.26 -8.20
N ALA A 252 13.16 -3.99 -7.92
CA ALA A 252 14.13 -2.99 -7.54
C ALA A 252 14.82 -3.33 -6.20
N GLU A 253 14.08 -3.76 -5.18
CA GLU A 253 14.66 -4.20 -3.90
C GLU A 253 15.51 -5.47 -4.06
N ASN A 254 15.05 -6.44 -4.85
CA ASN A 254 15.81 -7.65 -5.17
C ASN A 254 17.08 -7.33 -5.96
N PHE A 255 17.02 -6.35 -6.89
CA PHE A 255 18.20 -5.86 -7.61
C PHE A 255 19.22 -5.27 -6.64
N ILE A 256 18.81 -4.39 -5.71
CA ILE A 256 19.73 -3.81 -4.72
C ILE A 256 20.37 -4.89 -3.85
N THR A 257 19.61 -5.90 -3.41
CA THR A 257 20.15 -7.02 -2.63
C THR A 257 21.20 -7.81 -3.42
N LYS A 258 20.92 -8.11 -4.70
CA LYS A 258 21.89 -8.80 -5.59
C LYS A 258 23.08 -7.92 -5.90
N PHE A 259 22.84 -6.64 -6.20
CA PHE A 259 23.90 -5.67 -6.50
C PHE A 259 24.89 -5.57 -5.33
N SER A 260 24.42 -5.39 -4.10
CA SER A 260 25.28 -5.31 -2.92
C SER A 260 26.16 -6.55 -2.74
N LYS A 261 25.61 -7.75 -3.05
CA LYS A 261 26.35 -9.02 -2.94
C LYS A 261 27.58 -9.10 -3.85
N TYR A 262 27.52 -8.50 -5.04
CA TYR A 262 28.64 -8.51 -5.99
C TYR A 262 29.47 -7.22 -5.94
N TYR A 263 28.81 -6.10 -5.70
CA TYR A 263 29.44 -4.78 -5.66
C TYR A 263 30.49 -4.68 -4.55
N THR A 264 30.14 -5.06 -3.32
CA THR A 264 31.02 -4.92 -2.17
C THR A 264 32.34 -5.70 -2.34
N PRO A 265 32.37 -6.99 -2.72
CA PRO A 265 33.61 -7.71 -3.00
C PRO A 265 34.43 -7.08 -4.12
N SER A 266 33.77 -6.63 -5.18
CA SER A 266 34.46 -6.02 -6.33
C SER A 266 35.16 -4.71 -5.96
N VAL A 267 34.52 -3.89 -5.13
CA VAL A 267 35.11 -2.62 -4.67
C VAL A 267 36.24 -2.87 -3.68
N VAL A 268 36.12 -3.85 -2.77
CA VAL A 268 37.22 -4.23 -1.88
C VAL A 268 38.43 -4.69 -2.70
N ALA A 269 38.21 -5.54 -3.69
CA ALA A 269 39.29 -5.97 -4.59
C ALA A 269 39.94 -4.77 -5.34
N ALA A 270 39.11 -3.86 -5.84
CA ALA A 270 39.61 -2.63 -6.51
C ALA A 270 40.41 -1.73 -5.58
N ALA A 271 39.98 -1.55 -4.32
CA ALA A 271 40.71 -0.77 -3.32
C ALA A 271 42.09 -1.39 -2.98
N VAL A 272 42.13 -2.72 -2.81
CA VAL A 272 43.38 -3.45 -2.56
C VAL A 272 44.30 -3.34 -3.78
N LEU A 273 43.79 -3.55 -4.99
CA LEU A 273 44.58 -3.39 -6.22
C LEU A 273 45.09 -1.97 -6.40
N LEU A 274 44.28 -0.94 -6.11
CA LEU A 274 44.67 0.46 -6.14
C LEU A 274 45.85 0.73 -5.19
N ALA A 275 45.76 0.23 -3.95
CA ALA A 275 46.82 0.40 -2.95
C ALA A 275 48.10 -0.35 -3.33
N VAL A 276 47.99 -1.61 -3.78
CA VAL A 276 49.16 -2.45 -4.09
C VAL A 276 49.85 -1.99 -5.37
N ILE A 277 49.10 -1.80 -6.46
CA ILE A 277 49.69 -1.39 -7.76
C ILE A 277 50.27 0.00 -7.63
N GLY A 278 49.53 0.96 -7.08
CA GLY A 278 50.00 2.31 -6.91
C GLY A 278 51.24 2.42 -6.01
N GLY A 279 51.22 1.73 -4.86
CA GLY A 279 52.35 1.68 -3.94
C GLY A 279 53.58 1.01 -4.55
N ALA A 280 53.41 -0.06 -5.31
CA ALA A 280 54.53 -0.75 -5.98
C ALA A 280 55.17 0.10 -7.10
N VAL A 281 54.33 0.80 -7.89
CA VAL A 281 54.80 1.64 -9.01
C VAL A 281 55.46 2.91 -8.52
N THR A 282 54.87 3.61 -7.57
CA THR A 282 55.38 4.92 -7.09
C THR A 282 56.31 4.81 -5.90
N LYS A 283 56.37 3.65 -5.23
CA LYS A 283 57.03 3.39 -3.94
C LYS A 283 56.51 4.25 -2.77
N ASP A 284 55.40 4.95 -2.96
CA ASP A 284 54.70 5.74 -1.96
C ASP A 284 53.51 4.95 -1.38
N TRP A 285 53.81 3.99 -0.54
CA TRP A 285 52.79 3.11 0.09
C TRP A 285 51.82 3.88 0.96
N TYR A 286 52.26 4.95 1.64
CA TYR A 286 51.38 5.75 2.49
C TYR A 286 50.23 6.35 1.70
N THR A 287 50.55 7.12 0.63
CA THR A 287 49.52 7.76 -0.18
C THR A 287 48.55 6.77 -0.82
N TRP A 288 49.06 5.65 -1.33
CA TRP A 288 48.18 4.68 -2.01
C TRP A 288 47.34 3.83 -1.06
N VAL A 289 47.83 3.46 0.14
CA VAL A 289 47.03 2.84 1.18
C VAL A 289 45.97 3.81 1.67
N TYR A 290 46.30 5.09 1.89
CA TYR A 290 45.33 6.12 2.26
C TYR A 290 44.22 6.29 1.22
N ARG A 291 44.57 6.34 -0.07
CA ARG A 291 43.59 6.36 -1.18
C ARG A 291 42.73 5.11 -1.21
N GLY A 292 43.31 3.95 -0.99
CA GLY A 292 42.58 2.68 -0.90
C GLY A 292 41.56 2.65 0.26
N LEU A 293 41.94 3.14 1.43
CA LEU A 293 41.05 3.28 2.58
C LEU A 293 39.91 4.29 2.30
N SER A 294 40.25 5.46 1.74
CA SER A 294 39.25 6.46 1.33
C SER A 294 38.27 5.91 0.29
N PHE A 295 38.76 5.13 -0.67
CA PHE A 295 37.96 4.45 -1.68
C PHE A 295 36.99 3.43 -1.03
N LEU A 296 37.44 2.68 0.00
CA LEU A 296 36.59 1.75 0.76
C LEU A 296 35.46 2.46 1.49
N VAL A 297 35.71 3.61 2.10
CA VAL A 297 34.68 4.37 2.83
C VAL A 297 33.53 4.79 1.93
N VAL A 298 33.82 5.32 0.72
CA VAL A 298 32.77 5.75 -0.22
C VAL A 298 31.97 4.59 -0.79
N SER A 299 32.56 3.40 -0.79
CA SER A 299 32.02 2.25 -1.51
C SER A 299 30.78 1.61 -0.87
N CYS A 300 30.42 1.96 0.37
CA CYS A 300 29.22 1.41 0.99
C CYS A 300 27.95 1.79 0.20
N PRO A 301 27.11 0.84 -0.23
CA PRO A 301 25.85 1.16 -0.90
C PRO A 301 24.73 1.56 0.08
N CYS A 302 25.07 2.08 1.28
CA CYS A 302 24.17 2.36 2.38
C CYS A 302 22.97 3.21 1.98
N ALA A 303 23.19 4.27 1.16
CA ALA A 303 22.13 5.13 0.66
C ALA A 303 21.07 4.36 -0.15
N LEU A 304 21.49 3.37 -0.96
CA LEU A 304 20.60 2.57 -1.80
C LEU A 304 19.83 1.52 -1.00
N VAL A 305 20.53 0.80 -0.14
CA VAL A 305 19.96 -0.29 0.69
C VAL A 305 18.82 0.23 1.56
N VAL A 306 18.88 1.49 1.98
CA VAL A 306 17.88 2.11 2.85
C VAL A 306 16.83 2.89 2.10
N SER A 307 17.23 3.76 1.18
CA SER A 307 16.29 4.69 0.54
C SER A 307 15.28 3.99 -0.39
N VAL A 308 15.65 2.86 -1.02
CA VAL A 308 14.76 2.14 -1.92
C VAL A 308 13.60 1.48 -1.17
N PRO A 309 13.83 0.61 -0.16
CA PRO A 309 12.72 0.10 0.65
C PRO A 309 11.91 1.21 1.32
N LEU A 310 12.56 2.26 1.82
CA LEU A 310 11.89 3.40 2.43
C LEU A 310 10.93 4.11 1.46
N SER A 311 11.31 4.23 0.18
CA SER A 311 10.45 4.80 -0.87
C SER A 311 9.21 3.95 -1.11
N PHE A 312 9.35 2.61 -1.14
CA PHE A 312 8.21 1.70 -1.25
C PHE A 312 7.32 1.74 -0.02
N PHE A 313 7.87 1.74 1.19
CA PHE A 313 7.07 1.90 2.41
C PHE A 313 6.33 3.24 2.43
N ALA A 314 6.95 4.31 1.96
CA ALA A 314 6.28 5.60 1.84
C ALA A 314 5.15 5.56 0.80
N GLY A 315 5.32 4.82 -0.30
CA GLY A 315 4.30 4.60 -1.34
C GLY A 315 3.12 3.78 -0.84
N ILE A 316 3.37 2.64 -0.20
CA ILE A 316 2.33 1.79 0.42
C ILE A 316 1.57 2.59 1.48
N GLY A 317 2.27 3.32 2.35
CA GLY A 317 1.63 4.16 3.35
C GLY A 317 0.86 5.36 2.75
N ALA A 318 1.25 5.87 1.58
CA ALA A 318 0.48 6.88 0.87
C ALA A 318 -0.79 6.29 0.25
N ALA A 319 -0.72 5.10 -0.36
CA ALA A 319 -1.86 4.38 -0.91
C ALA A 319 -2.89 4.05 0.18
N SER A 320 -2.43 3.53 1.30
CA SER A 320 -3.29 3.16 2.41
C SER A 320 -4.06 4.34 3.01
N ARG A 321 -3.45 5.54 3.13
CA ARG A 321 -4.17 6.75 3.55
C ARG A 321 -5.25 7.22 2.56
N MET A 322 -5.21 6.74 1.34
CA MET A 322 -6.23 7.00 0.31
C MET A 322 -7.24 5.84 0.21
N GLY A 323 -7.30 4.95 1.21
CA GLY A 323 -8.18 3.79 1.21
C GLY A 323 -7.78 2.70 0.21
N ILE A 324 -6.49 2.62 -0.18
CA ILE A 324 -5.99 1.65 -1.13
C ILE A 324 -4.95 0.77 -0.44
N LEU A 325 -5.27 -0.50 -0.23
CA LEU A 325 -4.34 -1.47 0.35
C LEU A 325 -3.54 -2.16 -0.77
N VAL A 326 -2.22 -2.12 -0.67
CA VAL A 326 -1.31 -2.79 -1.59
C VAL A 326 -0.52 -3.85 -0.84
N LYS A 327 -0.66 -5.12 -1.22
CA LYS A 327 -0.10 -6.28 -0.50
C LYS A 327 1.40 -6.50 -0.68
N GLY A 328 2.11 -5.57 -1.31
CA GLY A 328 3.56 -5.69 -1.47
C GLY A 328 4.19 -4.62 -2.34
N SER A 329 5.49 -4.38 -2.13
CA SER A 329 6.26 -3.43 -2.94
C SER A 329 6.39 -3.87 -4.41
N ASN A 330 6.35 -5.19 -4.68
CA ASN A 330 6.31 -5.74 -6.04
C ASN A 330 5.05 -5.29 -6.80
N TYR A 331 3.89 -5.28 -6.15
CA TYR A 331 2.64 -4.85 -6.79
C TYR A 331 2.63 -3.34 -7.04
N LEU A 332 3.24 -2.55 -6.15
CA LEU A 332 3.40 -1.12 -6.38
C LEU A 332 4.32 -0.84 -7.59
N GLU A 333 5.40 -1.61 -7.76
CA GLU A 333 6.25 -1.55 -8.96
C GLU A 333 5.48 -1.97 -10.23
N MET A 334 4.64 -3.01 -10.14
CA MET A 334 3.84 -3.49 -11.26
C MET A 334 2.73 -2.51 -11.65
N LEU A 335 2.08 -1.84 -10.69
CA LEU A 335 1.07 -0.80 -10.93
C LEU A 335 1.63 0.38 -11.74
N ASP A 336 2.90 0.75 -11.55
CA ASP A 336 3.53 1.78 -12.39
C ASP A 336 3.53 1.38 -13.87
N LYS A 337 3.76 0.08 -14.14
CA LYS A 337 3.81 -0.51 -15.49
C LYS A 337 2.44 -0.97 -16.01
N ALA A 338 1.39 -0.90 -15.18
CA ALA A 338 0.06 -1.35 -15.54
C ALA A 338 -0.52 -0.49 -16.68
N ASN A 339 -0.87 -1.13 -17.79
CA ASN A 339 -1.37 -0.47 -18.99
C ASN A 339 -2.58 -1.18 -19.62
N ILE A 340 -2.98 -2.34 -19.10
CA ILE A 340 -4.20 -3.06 -19.49
C ILE A 340 -5.04 -3.23 -18.23
N PHE A 341 -6.23 -2.66 -18.21
CA PHE A 341 -7.19 -2.81 -17.13
C PHE A 341 -8.42 -3.53 -17.65
N VAL A 342 -8.71 -4.68 -17.08
CA VAL A 342 -9.85 -5.53 -17.40
C VAL A 342 -10.83 -5.45 -16.25
N PHE A 343 -12.07 -5.08 -16.54
CA PHE A 343 -13.12 -4.86 -15.54
C PHE A 343 -14.20 -5.91 -15.66
N ASP A 344 -14.66 -6.45 -14.54
CA ASP A 344 -16.00 -7.03 -14.51
C ASP A 344 -17.05 -5.93 -14.64
N LYS A 345 -18.23 -6.27 -15.14
CA LYS A 345 -19.33 -5.29 -15.25
C LYS A 345 -20.05 -5.14 -13.91
N THR A 346 -20.64 -6.23 -13.43
CA THR A 346 -21.63 -6.23 -12.33
C THR A 346 -20.96 -6.02 -10.98
N GLY A 347 -21.44 -5.05 -10.18
CA GLY A 347 -20.82 -4.72 -8.89
C GLY A 347 -19.50 -3.95 -9.00
N THR A 348 -18.87 -3.91 -10.17
CA THR A 348 -17.60 -3.20 -10.43
C THR A 348 -17.82 -1.90 -11.18
N LEU A 349 -18.19 -1.94 -12.47
CA LEU A 349 -18.53 -0.75 -13.26
C LEU A 349 -19.94 -0.25 -12.96
N THR A 350 -20.82 -1.14 -12.51
CA THR A 350 -22.21 -0.89 -12.16
C THR A 350 -22.42 -1.12 -10.66
N LYS A 351 -23.56 -0.66 -10.15
CA LYS A 351 -23.90 -0.81 -8.71
C LYS A 351 -24.25 -2.24 -8.30
N GLY A 352 -24.46 -3.15 -9.27
CA GLY A 352 -24.92 -4.51 -9.03
C GLY A 352 -26.39 -4.58 -8.58
N ASN A 353 -27.09 -3.46 -8.59
CA ASN A 353 -28.49 -3.35 -8.22
C ASN A 353 -29.33 -3.11 -9.46
N PHE A 354 -30.30 -4.01 -9.69
CA PHE A 354 -31.27 -3.80 -10.73
C PHE A 354 -32.19 -2.63 -10.35
N ALA A 355 -32.42 -1.71 -11.30
CA ALA A 355 -33.32 -0.59 -11.13
C ALA A 355 -34.28 -0.48 -12.33
N VAL A 356 -35.52 -0.07 -12.07
CA VAL A 356 -36.46 0.27 -13.14
C VAL A 356 -36.02 1.58 -13.77
N THR A 357 -35.52 1.53 -15.02
CA THR A 357 -34.98 2.68 -15.72
C THR A 357 -35.97 3.35 -16.66
N ALA A 358 -36.95 2.59 -17.16
CA ALA A 358 -38.05 3.15 -17.97
C ALA A 358 -39.33 2.35 -17.80
N VAL A 359 -40.44 3.02 -17.92
CA VAL A 359 -41.80 2.43 -17.95
C VAL A 359 -42.49 2.92 -19.22
N THR A 360 -43.05 2.01 -20.01
CA THR A 360 -43.69 2.35 -21.28
C THR A 360 -45.07 1.70 -21.38
N PRO A 361 -46.14 2.45 -21.72
CA PRO A 361 -46.16 3.91 -21.90
C PRO A 361 -46.09 4.69 -20.57
N GLU A 362 -45.50 5.88 -20.61
CA GLU A 362 -45.32 6.69 -19.41
C GLU A 362 -46.64 7.21 -18.81
N GLU A 363 -47.65 7.36 -19.65
CA GLU A 363 -49.01 7.76 -19.25
C GLU A 363 -49.67 6.79 -18.28
N ASN A 364 -49.36 5.49 -18.39
CA ASN A 364 -49.89 4.42 -17.54
C ASN A 364 -48.90 3.94 -16.46
N LYS A 365 -47.87 4.72 -16.16
CA LYS A 365 -46.77 4.34 -15.29
C LYS A 365 -47.22 3.80 -13.95
N ASP A 366 -48.11 4.48 -13.25
CA ASP A 366 -48.59 4.07 -11.92
C ASP A 366 -49.38 2.75 -11.97
N GLU A 367 -50.17 2.51 -13.02
CA GLU A 367 -50.91 1.27 -13.20
C GLU A 367 -49.99 0.09 -13.53
N ILE A 368 -49.03 0.29 -14.45
CA ILE A 368 -48.05 -0.73 -14.83
C ILE A 368 -47.23 -1.16 -13.60
N LEU A 369 -46.75 -0.19 -12.82
CA LEU A 369 -45.97 -0.45 -11.59
C LEU A 369 -46.81 -1.16 -10.52
N ARG A 370 -48.06 -0.76 -10.32
CA ARG A 370 -48.97 -1.39 -9.38
C ARG A 370 -49.18 -2.88 -9.72
N LEU A 371 -49.54 -3.16 -10.99
CA LEU A 371 -49.76 -4.53 -11.45
C LEU A 371 -48.51 -5.38 -11.37
N ALA A 372 -47.36 -4.84 -11.76
CA ALA A 372 -46.09 -5.52 -11.69
C ALA A 372 -45.68 -5.79 -10.22
N ALA A 373 -45.90 -4.83 -9.31
CA ALA A 373 -45.59 -4.99 -7.90
C ALA A 373 -46.47 -6.08 -7.23
N ILE A 374 -47.77 -6.16 -7.60
CA ILE A 374 -48.65 -7.23 -7.13
C ILE A 374 -48.14 -8.59 -7.58
N ALA A 375 -47.75 -8.76 -8.82
CA ALA A 375 -47.25 -10.02 -9.35
C ALA A 375 -45.89 -10.44 -8.78
N GLU A 376 -45.03 -9.50 -8.43
CA GLU A 376 -43.64 -9.76 -8.00
C GLU A 376 -43.45 -9.67 -6.45
N ASN A 377 -44.54 -9.43 -5.68
CA ASN A 377 -44.45 -9.14 -4.26
C ASN A 377 -43.75 -10.24 -3.41
N ASP A 378 -43.99 -11.49 -3.71
CA ASP A 378 -43.44 -12.62 -2.94
C ASP A 378 -42.18 -13.22 -3.58
N SER A 379 -41.68 -12.60 -4.67
CA SER A 379 -40.51 -13.09 -5.39
C SER A 379 -39.22 -12.55 -4.78
N ASN A 380 -38.29 -13.46 -4.47
CA ASN A 380 -36.94 -13.11 -4.03
C ASN A 380 -35.99 -12.75 -5.19
N HIS A 381 -36.47 -12.74 -6.41
CA HIS A 381 -35.64 -12.42 -7.56
C HIS A 381 -35.21 -10.95 -7.54
N PRO A 382 -33.93 -10.61 -7.84
CA PRO A 382 -33.45 -9.21 -7.81
C PRO A 382 -34.28 -8.25 -8.65
N ILE A 383 -34.77 -8.69 -9.81
CA ILE A 383 -35.66 -7.91 -10.69
C ILE A 383 -36.98 -7.63 -9.98
N ALA A 384 -37.58 -8.63 -9.34
CA ALA A 384 -38.83 -8.48 -8.60
C ALA A 384 -38.70 -7.45 -7.47
N ARG A 385 -37.63 -7.60 -6.66
CA ARG A 385 -37.34 -6.63 -5.58
C ARG A 385 -37.14 -5.20 -6.12
N SER A 386 -36.52 -5.04 -7.28
CA SER A 386 -36.35 -3.72 -7.88
C SER A 386 -37.68 -3.07 -8.28
N ILE A 387 -38.64 -3.86 -8.77
CA ILE A 387 -39.99 -3.40 -9.12
C ILE A 387 -40.74 -2.99 -7.86
N VAL A 388 -40.78 -3.85 -6.85
CA VAL A 388 -41.46 -3.61 -5.57
C VAL A 388 -40.88 -2.37 -4.87
N ASN A 389 -39.57 -2.24 -4.79
CA ASN A 389 -38.90 -1.08 -4.19
C ASN A 389 -39.16 0.22 -4.96
N TYR A 390 -39.24 0.15 -6.28
CA TYR A 390 -39.53 1.33 -7.12
C TYR A 390 -40.97 1.80 -6.96
N TYR A 391 -41.94 0.85 -6.81
CA TYR A 391 -43.35 1.16 -6.57
C TYR A 391 -43.55 1.86 -5.22
N ASN A 392 -42.86 1.43 -4.17
CA ASN A 392 -42.80 2.04 -2.82
C ASN A 392 -44.16 2.51 -2.25
N LYS A 393 -45.24 1.79 -2.54
CA LYS A 393 -46.58 2.03 -2.03
C LYS A 393 -47.12 0.70 -1.47
N GLU A 394 -48.22 0.77 -0.69
CA GLU A 394 -48.91 -0.42 -0.16
C GLU A 394 -49.42 -1.31 -1.31
N ILE A 395 -49.08 -2.59 -1.28
CA ILE A 395 -49.43 -3.57 -2.32
C ILE A 395 -50.70 -4.29 -1.96
N GLU A 396 -51.65 -4.35 -2.89
CA GLU A 396 -52.91 -5.08 -2.72
C GLU A 396 -52.65 -6.58 -2.56
N GLY A 397 -53.12 -7.15 -1.46
CA GLY A 397 -53.00 -8.58 -1.17
C GLY A 397 -54.16 -9.41 -1.72
N GLY A 398 -54.04 -10.74 -1.53
CA GLY A 398 -55.09 -11.69 -1.87
C GLY A 398 -55.01 -12.29 -3.26
N TYR A 399 -53.93 -12.07 -3.98
CA TYR A 399 -53.62 -12.73 -5.26
C TYR A 399 -52.90 -14.06 -5.02
N THR A 400 -53.25 -15.08 -5.75
CA THR A 400 -52.49 -16.34 -5.83
C THR A 400 -51.43 -16.22 -6.89
N LEU A 401 -50.15 -16.35 -6.51
CA LEU A 401 -49.02 -16.20 -7.40
C LEU A 401 -48.58 -17.56 -7.97
N THR A 402 -48.54 -17.67 -9.27
CA THR A 402 -48.05 -18.85 -10.01
C THR A 402 -46.74 -18.48 -10.73
N ASN A 403 -45.64 -19.07 -10.30
CA ASN A 403 -44.33 -18.84 -10.95
C ASN A 403 -44.20 -19.76 -12.16
N VAL A 404 -43.98 -19.17 -13.34
CA VAL A 404 -43.76 -19.89 -14.63
C VAL A 404 -42.27 -19.87 -14.91
N ALA A 405 -41.60 -20.99 -14.61
CA ALA A 405 -40.16 -21.08 -14.67
C ALA A 405 -39.58 -20.63 -16.04
N GLY A 406 -38.70 -19.64 -16.02
CA GLY A 406 -38.05 -19.05 -17.20
C GLY A 406 -38.92 -18.10 -18.03
N PHE A 407 -40.16 -17.79 -17.60
CA PHE A 407 -41.12 -16.93 -18.30
C PHE A 407 -41.52 -15.70 -17.44
N GLY A 408 -41.86 -15.88 -16.19
CA GLY A 408 -42.32 -14.84 -15.26
C GLY A 408 -43.31 -15.32 -14.25
N VAL A 409 -44.17 -14.42 -13.77
CA VAL A 409 -45.16 -14.68 -12.71
C VAL A 409 -46.57 -14.32 -13.23
N ILE A 410 -47.55 -15.15 -12.81
CA ILE A 410 -48.98 -14.88 -13.05
C ILE A 410 -49.62 -14.71 -11.66
N ALA A 411 -50.26 -13.56 -11.46
CA ALA A 411 -51.03 -13.30 -10.27
C ALA A 411 -52.53 -13.37 -10.59
N SER A 412 -53.31 -14.19 -9.84
CA SER A 412 -54.73 -14.37 -10.11
C SER A 412 -55.56 -14.20 -8.81
N LYS A 413 -56.67 -13.48 -8.95
CA LYS A 413 -57.65 -13.27 -7.89
C LYS A 413 -59.04 -13.19 -8.52
N ASP A 414 -59.87 -14.20 -8.26
CA ASP A 414 -61.16 -14.37 -8.91
C ASP A 414 -61.06 -14.33 -10.43
N ASP A 415 -61.70 -13.37 -11.11
CA ASP A 415 -61.62 -13.15 -12.56
C ASP A 415 -60.49 -12.15 -12.96
N ASP A 416 -59.68 -11.69 -12.01
CA ASP A 416 -58.62 -10.73 -12.20
C ASP A 416 -57.27 -11.43 -12.36
N VAL A 417 -56.64 -11.33 -13.54
CA VAL A 417 -55.39 -12.03 -13.87
C VAL A 417 -54.33 -11.04 -14.38
N ILE A 418 -53.18 -11.04 -13.72
CA ILE A 418 -52.01 -10.20 -14.07
C ILE A 418 -50.89 -11.12 -14.56
N TYR A 419 -50.36 -10.81 -15.73
CA TYR A 419 -49.18 -11.48 -16.27
C TYR A 419 -48.00 -10.54 -16.19
N CYS A 420 -46.91 -10.97 -15.54
CA CYS A 420 -45.69 -10.20 -15.39
C CYS A 420 -44.51 -11.07 -15.80
N GLY A 421 -43.80 -10.75 -16.89
CA GLY A 421 -42.70 -11.57 -17.34
C GLY A 421 -42.08 -11.17 -18.66
N ASN A 422 -41.30 -12.08 -19.25
CA ASN A 422 -40.58 -11.84 -20.49
C ASN A 422 -41.46 -12.02 -21.74
N GLU A 423 -40.89 -11.76 -22.91
CA GLU A 423 -41.55 -11.92 -24.24
C GLU A 423 -42.18 -13.31 -24.44
N LYS A 424 -41.53 -14.37 -23.92
CA LYS A 424 -42.02 -15.75 -24.01
C LYS A 424 -43.33 -15.97 -23.24
N LEU A 425 -43.51 -15.28 -22.11
CA LEU A 425 -44.76 -15.36 -21.33
C LEU A 425 -45.92 -14.80 -22.18
N MET A 426 -45.74 -13.61 -22.77
CA MET A 426 -46.75 -12.98 -23.62
C MET A 426 -47.13 -13.86 -24.82
N GLN A 427 -46.11 -14.46 -25.46
CA GLN A 427 -46.32 -15.38 -26.59
C GLN A 427 -47.10 -16.65 -26.19
N SER A 428 -46.77 -17.24 -25.05
CA SER A 428 -47.37 -18.47 -24.55
C SER A 428 -48.90 -18.31 -24.27
N TYR A 429 -49.28 -17.13 -23.78
CA TYR A 429 -50.67 -16.79 -23.51
C TYR A 429 -51.34 -16.02 -24.64
N LYS A 430 -50.63 -15.89 -25.80
CA LYS A 430 -51.13 -15.21 -27.03
C LYS A 430 -51.58 -13.76 -26.77
N ILE A 431 -50.94 -13.08 -25.83
CA ILE A 431 -51.22 -11.70 -25.52
C ILE A 431 -50.45 -10.84 -26.53
N PRO A 432 -51.10 -9.96 -27.31
CA PRO A 432 -50.42 -9.05 -28.19
C PRO A 432 -49.63 -8.02 -27.37
N TYR A 433 -48.38 -7.79 -27.70
CA TYR A 433 -47.50 -6.84 -26.98
C TYR A 433 -46.72 -5.99 -27.97
N GLU A 434 -46.30 -4.82 -27.52
CA GLU A 434 -45.39 -3.96 -28.24
C GLU A 434 -43.97 -4.23 -27.80
N LYS A 435 -43.06 -4.52 -28.74
CA LYS A 435 -41.67 -4.79 -28.43
C LYS A 435 -40.97 -3.52 -28.01
N GLN A 436 -40.52 -3.46 -26.75
CA GLN A 436 -39.75 -2.34 -26.27
C GLN A 436 -38.29 -2.47 -26.70
N ASN A 437 -37.76 -1.41 -27.30
CA ASN A 437 -36.35 -1.28 -27.61
C ASN A 437 -35.67 -0.53 -26.48
N GLY A 438 -34.77 -1.20 -25.76
CA GLY A 438 -34.01 -0.62 -24.66
C GLY A 438 -32.86 -1.52 -24.23
N VAL A 439 -31.90 -0.94 -23.55
CA VAL A 439 -30.73 -1.67 -23.04
C VAL A 439 -31.03 -2.12 -21.61
N GLY A 440 -31.44 -3.38 -21.45
CA GLY A 440 -31.80 -3.94 -20.17
C GLY A 440 -32.69 -5.19 -20.31
N THR A 441 -33.20 -5.65 -19.18
CA THR A 441 -34.22 -6.71 -19.13
C THR A 441 -35.58 -6.07 -19.22
N VAL A 442 -36.36 -6.45 -20.25
CA VAL A 442 -37.73 -5.97 -20.43
C VAL A 442 -38.67 -6.93 -19.72
N VAL A 443 -39.49 -6.39 -18.80
CA VAL A 443 -40.60 -7.07 -18.17
C VAL A 443 -41.89 -6.52 -18.71
N TYR A 444 -42.65 -7.37 -19.40
CA TYR A 444 -43.95 -7.05 -19.96
C TYR A 444 -45.03 -7.29 -18.92
N VAL A 445 -45.99 -6.38 -18.88
CA VAL A 445 -47.14 -6.46 -17.95
C VAL A 445 -48.42 -6.47 -18.74
N ALA A 446 -49.26 -7.46 -18.49
CA ALA A 446 -50.60 -7.56 -19.08
C ALA A 446 -51.62 -7.83 -17.97
N HIS A 447 -52.84 -7.37 -18.19
CA HIS A 447 -53.96 -7.47 -17.28
C HIS A 447 -55.20 -7.98 -18.03
N ASN A 448 -55.77 -9.08 -17.58
CA ASN A 448 -56.94 -9.74 -18.22
C ASN A 448 -56.76 -9.89 -19.74
N ASP A 449 -55.66 -10.54 -20.13
CA ASP A 449 -55.24 -10.81 -21.51
C ASP A 449 -54.98 -9.56 -22.37
N LYS A 450 -54.98 -8.35 -21.81
CA LYS A 450 -54.64 -7.11 -22.49
C LYS A 450 -53.27 -6.60 -22.05
N PHE A 451 -52.44 -6.28 -23.02
CA PHE A 451 -51.15 -5.66 -22.77
C PHE A 451 -51.34 -4.25 -22.19
N VAL A 452 -50.73 -3.98 -21.03
CA VAL A 452 -50.79 -2.68 -20.35
C VAL A 452 -49.53 -1.88 -20.57
N GLY A 453 -48.38 -2.55 -20.57
CA GLY A 453 -47.09 -1.89 -20.78
C GLY A 453 -45.90 -2.75 -20.42
N SER A 454 -44.76 -2.13 -20.38
CA SER A 454 -43.47 -2.80 -20.07
C SER A 454 -42.58 -1.97 -19.19
N LEU A 455 -41.74 -2.65 -18.43
CA LEU A 455 -40.73 -2.09 -17.58
C LEU A 455 -39.35 -2.46 -18.14
N LEU A 456 -38.47 -1.48 -18.26
CA LEU A 456 -37.08 -1.70 -18.59
C LEU A 456 -36.27 -1.67 -17.30
N ILE A 457 -35.57 -2.76 -17.03
CA ILE A 457 -34.78 -2.92 -15.83
C ILE A 457 -33.31 -3.10 -16.23
N SER A 458 -32.45 -2.26 -15.75
CA SER A 458 -31.03 -2.33 -16.01
C SER A 458 -30.21 -2.11 -14.74
N ASP A 459 -28.98 -2.57 -14.77
CA ASP A 459 -27.99 -2.33 -13.73
C ASP A 459 -27.40 -0.94 -13.94
N GLU A 460 -27.47 -0.09 -12.93
CA GLU A 460 -27.07 1.31 -13.01
C GLU A 460 -25.54 1.45 -13.00
N ILE A 461 -25.00 2.17 -13.97
CA ILE A 461 -23.56 2.50 -14.01
C ILE A 461 -23.23 3.42 -12.83
N LYS A 462 -22.16 3.11 -12.08
CA LYS A 462 -21.69 3.99 -11.01
C LYS A 462 -21.25 5.34 -11.58
N THR A 463 -21.62 6.42 -10.93
CA THR A 463 -21.30 7.78 -11.37
C THR A 463 -19.80 8.00 -11.57
N GLU A 464 -19.00 7.37 -10.70
CA GLU A 464 -17.55 7.46 -10.67
C GLU A 464 -16.86 6.65 -11.78
N SER A 465 -17.55 5.63 -12.32
CA SER A 465 -16.99 4.73 -13.35
C SER A 465 -16.56 5.49 -14.60
N LYS A 466 -17.40 6.41 -15.07
CA LYS A 466 -17.14 7.21 -16.29
C LYS A 466 -15.87 8.07 -16.14
N GLU A 467 -15.74 8.75 -15.00
CA GLU A 467 -14.56 9.58 -14.73
C GLU A 467 -13.30 8.72 -14.52
N ALA A 468 -13.43 7.58 -13.85
CA ALA A 468 -12.31 6.67 -13.60
C ALA A 468 -11.77 6.08 -14.91
N ILE A 469 -12.64 5.62 -15.80
CA ILE A 469 -12.26 5.08 -17.12
C ILE A 469 -11.63 6.17 -17.99
N ALA A 470 -12.23 7.37 -18.03
CA ALA A 470 -11.67 8.50 -18.78
C ALA A 470 -10.24 8.83 -18.33
N ARG A 471 -9.99 8.88 -17.01
CA ARG A 471 -8.64 9.11 -16.48
C ARG A 471 -7.65 8.02 -16.85
N LEU A 472 -8.06 6.74 -16.88
CA LEU A 472 -7.20 5.64 -17.29
C LEU A 472 -6.88 5.72 -18.80
N ASN A 473 -7.86 6.07 -19.61
CA ASN A 473 -7.67 6.29 -21.05
C ASN A 473 -6.71 7.47 -21.32
N GLU A 474 -6.84 8.59 -20.58
CA GLU A 474 -5.90 9.72 -20.62
C GLU A 474 -4.46 9.32 -20.23
N MET A 475 -4.31 8.34 -19.32
CA MET A 475 -3.00 7.78 -18.96
C MET A 475 -2.44 6.82 -20.01
N GLY A 476 -3.15 6.59 -21.14
CA GLY A 476 -2.76 5.69 -22.22
C GLY A 476 -2.96 4.22 -21.88
N CYS A 477 -3.85 3.89 -20.94
CA CYS A 477 -4.18 2.52 -20.60
C CYS A 477 -5.27 1.96 -21.53
N LYS A 478 -5.19 0.67 -21.85
CA LYS A 478 -6.25 -0.09 -22.50
C LYS A 478 -7.27 -0.51 -21.44
N THR A 479 -8.55 -0.19 -21.65
CA THR A 479 -9.67 -0.53 -20.76
C THR A 479 -10.59 -1.53 -21.43
N VAL A 480 -10.80 -2.69 -20.81
CA VAL A 480 -11.57 -3.81 -21.36
C VAL A 480 -12.65 -4.23 -20.37
N MET A 481 -13.86 -4.50 -20.82
CA MET A 481 -14.92 -5.06 -19.98
C MET A 481 -15.16 -6.52 -20.32
N LEU A 482 -15.32 -7.37 -19.31
CA LEU A 482 -15.80 -8.75 -19.44
C LEU A 482 -17.16 -8.87 -18.75
N THR A 483 -18.16 -9.41 -19.44
CA THR A 483 -19.50 -9.57 -18.87
C THR A 483 -20.22 -10.81 -19.38
N GLY A 484 -21.09 -11.37 -18.53
CA GLY A 484 -22.02 -12.43 -18.91
C GLY A 484 -23.25 -11.91 -19.68
N ASP A 485 -23.46 -10.60 -19.74
CA ASP A 485 -24.59 -10.01 -20.43
C ASP A 485 -24.52 -10.22 -21.96
N ASN A 486 -25.65 -10.04 -22.61
CA ASN A 486 -25.73 -10.09 -24.05
C ASN A 486 -24.96 -8.94 -24.72
N GLU A 487 -24.69 -9.10 -26.03
CA GLU A 487 -23.91 -8.17 -26.83
C GLU A 487 -24.48 -6.72 -26.85
N GLN A 488 -25.79 -6.58 -26.85
CA GLN A 488 -26.45 -5.25 -26.91
C GLN A 488 -26.22 -4.45 -25.61
N ILE A 489 -26.36 -5.10 -24.45
CA ILE A 489 -26.13 -4.47 -23.14
C ILE A 489 -24.66 -4.14 -22.99
N ALA A 490 -23.78 -5.08 -23.32
CA ALA A 490 -22.34 -4.89 -23.24
C ALA A 490 -21.85 -3.73 -24.12
N ALA A 491 -22.31 -3.67 -25.37
CA ALA A 491 -21.98 -2.58 -26.30
C ALA A 491 -22.43 -1.22 -25.78
N SER A 492 -23.64 -1.13 -25.23
CA SER A 492 -24.15 0.12 -24.66
C SER A 492 -23.32 0.64 -23.51
N VAL A 493 -23.00 -0.23 -22.52
CA VAL A 493 -22.17 0.12 -21.36
C VAL A 493 -20.76 0.51 -21.82
N ALA A 494 -20.18 -0.24 -22.77
CA ALA A 494 -18.84 0.05 -23.29
C ALA A 494 -18.78 1.41 -23.99
N ASN A 495 -19.79 1.75 -24.78
CA ASN A 495 -19.89 3.04 -25.48
C ASN A 495 -20.09 4.19 -24.48
N GLU A 496 -20.97 4.03 -23.49
CA GLU A 496 -21.23 5.06 -22.49
C GLU A 496 -19.99 5.37 -21.65
N LEU A 497 -19.22 4.34 -21.25
CA LEU A 497 -17.99 4.46 -20.48
C LEU A 497 -16.75 4.76 -21.35
N GLN A 498 -16.88 4.74 -22.68
CA GLN A 498 -15.76 4.89 -23.61
C GLN A 498 -14.63 3.88 -23.38
N LEU A 499 -15.01 2.61 -23.16
CA LEU A 499 -14.06 1.51 -23.03
C LEU A 499 -13.36 1.21 -24.36
N THR A 500 -12.11 0.76 -24.30
CA THR A 500 -11.32 0.43 -25.50
C THR A 500 -11.83 -0.84 -26.19
N ASP A 501 -12.34 -1.80 -25.38
CA ASP A 501 -12.77 -3.13 -25.86
C ASP A 501 -13.76 -3.75 -24.86
N TYR A 502 -14.54 -4.73 -25.29
CA TYR A 502 -15.40 -5.52 -24.39
C TYR A 502 -15.62 -6.93 -24.92
N LYS A 503 -16.02 -7.85 -24.04
CA LYS A 503 -16.47 -9.21 -24.36
C LYS A 503 -17.76 -9.53 -23.62
N ALA A 504 -18.76 -9.95 -24.38
CA ALA A 504 -20.10 -10.25 -23.91
C ALA A 504 -20.38 -11.76 -23.86
N SER A 505 -21.48 -12.14 -23.22
CA SER A 505 -22.01 -13.52 -23.13
C SER A 505 -20.99 -14.53 -22.58
N LEU A 506 -20.15 -14.12 -21.61
CA LEU A 506 -19.11 -14.94 -21.03
C LEU A 506 -19.64 -15.76 -19.84
N LEU A 507 -19.36 -17.04 -19.83
CA LEU A 507 -19.44 -17.85 -18.62
C LEU A 507 -18.22 -17.55 -17.71
N PRO A 508 -18.29 -17.82 -16.39
CA PRO A 508 -17.17 -17.57 -15.46
C PRO A 508 -15.84 -18.19 -15.95
N GLN A 509 -15.87 -19.38 -16.49
CA GLN A 509 -14.69 -20.07 -17.04
C GLN A 509 -14.11 -19.33 -18.26
N ASN A 510 -14.95 -18.80 -19.14
CA ASN A 510 -14.51 -18.06 -20.31
C ASN A 510 -13.86 -16.72 -19.95
N LYS A 511 -14.22 -16.10 -18.81
CA LYS A 511 -13.53 -14.90 -18.32
C LYS A 511 -12.05 -15.19 -18.05
N VAL A 512 -11.74 -16.33 -17.42
CA VAL A 512 -10.35 -16.74 -17.15
C VAL A 512 -9.60 -16.94 -18.46
N GLU A 513 -10.17 -17.68 -19.43
CA GLU A 513 -9.57 -17.92 -20.74
C GLU A 513 -9.27 -16.62 -21.51
N HIS A 514 -10.19 -15.64 -21.46
CA HIS A 514 -9.97 -14.34 -22.07
C HIS A 514 -8.83 -13.56 -21.41
N VAL A 515 -8.75 -13.56 -20.09
CA VAL A 515 -7.63 -12.93 -19.35
C VAL A 515 -6.31 -13.62 -19.71
N GLU A 516 -6.28 -14.94 -19.80
CA GLU A 516 -5.09 -15.70 -20.25
C GLU A 516 -4.68 -15.36 -21.68
N SER A 517 -5.65 -15.20 -22.58
CA SER A 517 -5.38 -14.77 -23.96
C SER A 517 -4.75 -13.37 -23.99
N LEU A 518 -5.27 -12.43 -23.20
CA LEU A 518 -4.71 -11.09 -23.06
C LEU A 518 -3.30 -11.11 -22.44
N LEU A 519 -3.07 -11.95 -21.42
CA LEU A 519 -1.75 -12.15 -20.81
C LEU A 519 -0.73 -12.70 -21.80
N ASN A 520 -1.14 -13.63 -22.69
CA ASN A 520 -0.27 -14.22 -23.70
C ASN A 520 0.01 -13.26 -24.87
N SER A 521 -0.92 -12.35 -25.18
CA SER A 521 -0.81 -11.40 -26.30
C SER A 521 -0.15 -10.07 -25.93
N LYS A 522 0.01 -9.77 -24.65
CA LYS A 522 0.63 -8.53 -24.18
C LYS A 522 2.11 -8.43 -24.55
N LYS A 523 2.59 -7.21 -24.76
CA LYS A 523 4.00 -6.95 -25.04
C LYS A 523 4.87 -7.18 -23.77
N LYS A 524 6.14 -7.49 -24.00
CA LYS A 524 7.10 -7.64 -22.89
C LYS A 524 7.19 -6.33 -22.08
N GLY A 525 6.90 -6.43 -20.79
CA GLY A 525 6.90 -5.28 -19.88
C GLY A 525 5.53 -4.65 -19.61
N GLU A 526 4.49 -5.04 -20.36
CA GLU A 526 3.11 -4.67 -20.05
C GLU A 526 2.58 -5.49 -18.86
N VAL A 527 1.70 -4.86 -18.08
CA VAL A 527 1.07 -5.46 -16.91
C VAL A 527 -0.43 -5.35 -17.05
N LEU A 528 -1.11 -6.48 -16.87
CA LEU A 528 -2.56 -6.60 -16.90
C LEU A 528 -3.11 -6.61 -15.47
N CYS A 529 -4.02 -5.68 -15.19
CA CYS A 529 -4.80 -5.63 -13.97
C CYS A 529 -6.22 -6.11 -14.23
N PHE A 530 -6.73 -7.03 -13.42
CA PHE A 530 -8.15 -7.37 -13.41
C PHE A 530 -8.81 -6.70 -12.20
N VAL A 531 -9.98 -6.10 -12.42
CA VAL A 531 -10.76 -5.37 -11.41
C VAL A 531 -12.12 -6.04 -11.28
N GLY A 532 -12.46 -6.49 -10.08
CA GLY A 532 -13.72 -7.17 -9.79
C GLY A 532 -14.17 -7.03 -8.34
N ASP A 533 -15.39 -7.44 -8.04
CA ASP A 533 -15.95 -7.45 -6.68
C ASP A 533 -15.43 -8.64 -5.83
N GLY A 534 -14.87 -9.63 -6.47
CA GLY A 534 -14.12 -10.74 -5.89
C GLY A 534 -14.91 -11.95 -5.41
N ILE A 535 -16.24 -11.90 -5.33
CA ILE A 535 -17.02 -13.06 -4.89
C ILE A 535 -17.02 -14.14 -5.99
N ASN A 536 -17.32 -13.74 -7.22
CA ASN A 536 -17.37 -14.62 -8.38
C ASN A 536 -16.09 -14.64 -9.22
N ASP A 537 -15.27 -13.60 -9.07
CA ASP A 537 -14.12 -13.33 -9.91
C ASP A 537 -12.76 -13.73 -9.27
N ALA A 538 -12.76 -14.35 -8.07
CA ALA A 538 -11.54 -14.77 -7.39
C ALA A 538 -10.56 -15.57 -8.28
N PRO A 539 -11.00 -16.52 -9.13
CA PRO A 539 -10.10 -17.22 -10.04
C PRO A 539 -9.44 -16.28 -11.07
N VAL A 540 -10.17 -15.27 -11.55
CA VAL A 540 -9.68 -14.30 -12.55
C VAL A 540 -8.71 -13.31 -11.89
N LEU A 541 -9.03 -12.84 -10.67
CA LEU A 541 -8.16 -12.00 -9.85
C LEU A 541 -6.79 -12.65 -9.63
N MET A 542 -6.78 -13.92 -9.19
CA MET A 542 -5.55 -14.67 -8.95
C MET A 542 -4.76 -14.97 -10.22
N ARG A 543 -5.41 -15.04 -11.37
CA ARG A 543 -4.76 -15.37 -12.65
C ARG A 543 -4.12 -14.16 -13.33
N SER A 544 -4.60 -12.96 -13.06
CA SER A 544 -4.07 -11.71 -13.60
C SER A 544 -2.65 -11.38 -13.07
N ASP A 545 -1.94 -10.44 -13.70
CA ASP A 545 -0.67 -9.96 -13.15
C ASP A 545 -0.88 -9.20 -11.83
N ILE A 546 -2.00 -8.47 -11.72
CA ILE A 546 -2.47 -7.79 -10.50
C ILE A 546 -3.98 -7.96 -10.40
N GLY A 547 -4.45 -8.59 -9.35
CA GLY A 547 -5.85 -8.61 -8.96
C GLY A 547 -6.19 -7.39 -8.12
N ILE A 548 -7.22 -6.62 -8.51
CA ILE A 548 -7.73 -5.46 -7.79
C ILE A 548 -9.16 -5.75 -7.34
N ALA A 549 -9.38 -5.87 -6.03
CA ALA A 549 -10.71 -6.06 -5.47
C ALA A 549 -11.37 -4.72 -5.13
N MET A 550 -12.69 -4.65 -5.40
CA MET A 550 -13.54 -3.51 -5.10
C MET A 550 -14.29 -3.72 -3.78
N GLY A 551 -14.56 -2.62 -3.04
CA GLY A 551 -15.48 -2.61 -1.91
C GLY A 551 -15.10 -3.54 -0.76
N GLY A 552 -13.82 -3.67 -0.44
CA GLY A 552 -13.17 -4.72 0.31
C GLY A 552 -13.64 -5.03 1.74
N VAL A 553 -14.67 -4.39 2.25
CA VAL A 553 -15.06 -4.55 3.65
C VAL A 553 -16.09 -5.69 3.86
N GLY A 554 -16.62 -6.26 2.78
CA GLY A 554 -17.66 -7.30 2.86
C GLY A 554 -17.28 -8.69 2.34
N SER A 555 -16.21 -8.83 1.55
CA SER A 555 -15.81 -10.11 0.94
C SER A 555 -14.41 -10.54 1.31
N ASP A 556 -14.31 -11.40 2.31
CA ASP A 556 -13.04 -11.99 2.74
C ASP A 556 -12.31 -12.72 1.58
N ALA A 557 -13.07 -13.43 0.74
CA ALA A 557 -12.54 -14.15 -0.41
C ALA A 557 -11.93 -13.20 -1.46
N ALA A 558 -12.53 -12.04 -1.69
CA ALA A 558 -12.00 -11.03 -2.58
C ALA A 558 -10.70 -10.43 -2.06
N ILE A 559 -10.68 -10.10 -0.78
CA ILE A 559 -9.49 -9.58 -0.10
C ILE A 559 -8.36 -10.60 -0.24
N GLU A 560 -8.61 -11.88 0.01
CA GLU A 560 -7.58 -12.93 -0.05
C GLU A 560 -7.04 -13.13 -1.47
N ALA A 561 -7.92 -13.17 -2.46
CA ALA A 561 -7.59 -13.43 -3.86
C ALA A 561 -6.90 -12.26 -4.59
N SER A 562 -6.99 -11.04 -4.07
CA SER A 562 -6.48 -9.84 -4.73
C SER A 562 -5.08 -9.44 -4.24
N ASP A 563 -4.37 -8.62 -5.00
CA ASP A 563 -3.07 -8.03 -4.68
C ASP A 563 -3.19 -6.58 -4.23
N VAL A 564 -4.27 -5.94 -4.66
CA VAL A 564 -4.65 -4.56 -4.30
C VAL A 564 -6.12 -4.55 -3.94
N VAL A 565 -6.48 -3.86 -2.85
CA VAL A 565 -7.86 -3.73 -2.40
C VAL A 565 -8.23 -2.25 -2.35
N LEU A 566 -9.31 -1.88 -3.02
CA LEU A 566 -9.93 -0.58 -2.88
C LEU A 566 -10.95 -0.68 -1.74
N MET A 567 -10.67 -0.01 -0.62
CA MET A 567 -11.53 -0.06 0.57
C MET A 567 -12.86 0.65 0.35
N GLN A 568 -12.84 1.67 -0.52
CA GLN A 568 -14.03 2.35 -1.01
C GLN A 568 -14.52 1.69 -2.28
N ASP A 569 -15.82 1.67 -2.49
CA ASP A 569 -16.42 1.21 -3.74
C ASP A 569 -16.34 2.28 -4.84
N ASP A 570 -15.12 2.85 -5.01
CA ASP A 570 -14.82 3.93 -5.95
C ASP A 570 -13.64 3.56 -6.86
N LEU A 571 -13.94 3.39 -8.13
CA LEU A 571 -12.96 3.10 -9.20
C LEU A 571 -11.91 4.19 -9.40
N SER A 572 -12.13 5.42 -8.94
CA SER A 572 -11.15 6.51 -9.01
C SER A 572 -9.87 6.19 -8.21
N GLY A 573 -9.98 5.28 -7.24
CA GLY A 573 -8.87 4.72 -6.49
C GLY A 573 -7.80 4.09 -7.39
N ILE A 574 -8.16 3.47 -8.51
CA ILE A 574 -7.21 2.82 -9.45
C ILE A 574 -6.27 3.85 -10.05
N SER A 575 -6.81 4.96 -10.56
CA SER A 575 -5.99 6.05 -11.13
C SER A 575 -5.07 6.67 -10.07
N THR A 576 -5.55 6.76 -8.83
CA THR A 576 -4.79 7.25 -7.68
C THR A 576 -3.66 6.27 -7.32
N ALA A 577 -3.93 4.96 -7.25
CA ALA A 577 -2.94 3.91 -7.03
C ALA A 577 -1.81 3.97 -8.07
N LYS A 578 -2.16 4.08 -9.35
CA LYS A 578 -1.20 4.21 -10.45
C LYS A 578 -0.34 5.48 -10.33
N ARG A 579 -0.91 6.62 -9.94
CA ARG A 579 -0.17 7.86 -9.71
C ARG A 579 0.80 7.75 -8.53
N ILE A 580 0.39 7.10 -7.44
CA ILE A 580 1.25 6.83 -6.29
C ILE A 580 2.40 5.92 -6.71
N ALA A 581 2.11 4.83 -7.43
CA ALA A 581 3.09 3.89 -7.96
C ALA A 581 4.13 4.60 -8.84
N LYS A 582 3.69 5.40 -9.81
CA LYS A 582 4.55 6.19 -10.70
C LYS A 582 5.47 7.16 -9.94
N LYS A 583 4.92 7.85 -8.93
CA LYS A 583 5.71 8.75 -8.09
C LYS A 583 6.74 8.00 -7.25
N THR A 584 6.35 6.86 -6.67
CA THR A 584 7.25 6.01 -5.89
C THR A 584 8.41 5.53 -6.75
N MET A 585 8.12 4.98 -7.93
CA MET A 585 9.15 4.48 -8.85
C MET A 585 10.08 5.59 -9.33
N ARG A 586 9.57 6.79 -9.62
CA ARG A 586 10.39 7.95 -9.95
C ARG A 586 11.40 8.26 -8.84
N VAL A 587 10.94 8.33 -7.59
CA VAL A 587 11.82 8.60 -6.44
C VAL A 587 12.83 7.48 -6.23
N VAL A 588 12.44 6.22 -6.43
CA VAL A 588 13.35 5.07 -6.40
C VAL A 588 14.47 5.23 -7.42
N TYR A 589 14.14 5.54 -8.68
CA TYR A 589 15.14 5.75 -9.74
C TYR A 589 16.01 7.00 -9.49
N GLU A 590 15.44 8.11 -9.02
CA GLU A 590 16.19 9.31 -8.62
C GLU A 590 17.24 8.96 -7.55
N ASN A 591 16.85 8.18 -6.53
CA ASN A 591 17.76 7.77 -5.48
C ASN A 591 18.85 6.81 -5.99
N ILE A 592 18.50 5.83 -6.84
CA ILE A 592 19.48 4.89 -7.40
C ILE A 592 20.50 5.65 -8.26
N VAL A 593 20.04 6.38 -9.25
CA VAL A 593 20.92 7.07 -10.21
C VAL A 593 21.73 8.16 -9.52
N GLY A 594 21.08 9.00 -8.69
CA GLY A 594 21.76 10.08 -7.98
C GLY A 594 22.83 9.58 -7.01
N SER A 595 22.51 8.55 -6.20
CA SER A 595 23.47 7.98 -5.26
C SER A 595 24.67 7.34 -5.97
N LEU A 596 24.45 6.57 -7.04
CA LEU A 596 25.53 5.94 -7.79
C LEU A 596 26.41 6.98 -8.50
N ALA A 597 25.80 8.00 -9.12
CA ALA A 597 26.56 9.04 -9.83
C ALA A 597 27.50 9.79 -8.89
N VAL A 598 27.00 10.25 -7.73
CA VAL A 598 27.83 10.97 -6.74
C VAL A 598 28.94 10.06 -6.20
N LYS A 599 28.63 8.81 -5.86
CA LYS A 599 29.63 7.87 -5.34
C LYS A 599 30.72 7.55 -6.34
N ILE A 600 30.35 7.27 -7.59
CA ILE A 600 31.34 7.03 -8.67
C ILE A 600 32.24 8.25 -8.85
N ALA A 601 31.67 9.46 -8.83
CA ALA A 601 32.46 10.69 -8.95
C ALA A 601 33.48 10.84 -7.80
N ILE A 602 33.03 10.64 -6.54
CA ILE A 602 33.93 10.75 -5.38
C ILE A 602 35.00 9.64 -5.43
N MET A 603 34.65 8.40 -5.77
CA MET A 603 35.62 7.32 -5.92
C MET A 603 36.66 7.61 -6.98
N ALA A 604 36.24 8.13 -8.14
CA ALA A 604 37.15 8.49 -9.21
C ALA A 604 38.11 9.63 -8.79
N LEU A 605 37.59 10.70 -8.16
CA LEU A 605 38.40 11.82 -7.65
C LEU A 605 39.38 11.37 -6.56
N SER A 606 38.96 10.46 -5.68
CA SER A 606 39.83 9.89 -4.64
C SER A 606 40.93 9.03 -5.24
N ALA A 607 40.62 8.16 -6.18
CA ALA A 607 41.62 7.32 -6.88
C ALA A 607 42.62 8.13 -7.67
N CYS A 608 42.19 9.21 -8.36
CA CYS A 608 43.09 10.14 -9.08
C CYS A 608 43.92 11.02 -8.14
N GLY A 609 43.63 11.06 -6.84
CA GLY A 609 44.36 11.88 -5.88
C GLY A 609 44.02 13.36 -5.91
N VAL A 610 42.98 13.78 -6.64
CA VAL A 610 42.55 15.18 -6.77
C VAL A 610 42.14 15.76 -5.41
N LEU A 611 41.61 14.93 -4.52
CA LEU A 611 41.10 15.34 -3.21
C LEU A 611 42.18 15.52 -2.15
N GLY A 612 43.42 15.09 -2.43
CA GLY A 612 44.55 15.24 -1.52
C GLY A 612 44.30 14.73 -0.11
N ALA A 613 44.76 15.48 0.89
CA ALA A 613 44.58 15.19 2.32
C ALA A 613 43.11 15.20 2.80
N TYR A 614 42.19 15.78 2.04
CA TYR A 614 40.77 15.82 2.38
C TYR A 614 39.97 14.61 1.84
N SER A 615 40.65 13.65 1.19
CA SER A 615 40.00 12.52 0.52
C SER A 615 39.08 11.72 1.48
N MET A 616 39.56 11.41 2.68
CA MET A 616 38.80 10.65 3.68
C MET A 616 37.58 11.45 4.17
N TRP A 617 37.75 12.74 4.47
CA TRP A 617 36.66 13.63 4.90
C TRP A 617 35.57 13.77 3.84
N ILE A 618 35.96 14.01 2.59
CA ILE A 618 35.02 14.12 1.47
C ILE A 618 34.32 12.79 1.20
N ALA A 619 35.04 11.67 1.34
CA ALA A 619 34.51 10.33 1.24
C ALA A 619 33.36 10.09 2.25
N VAL A 620 33.60 10.39 3.50
CA VAL A 620 32.66 10.16 4.61
C VAL A 620 31.47 11.12 4.53
N ILE A 621 31.72 12.42 4.35
CA ILE A 621 30.66 13.44 4.21
C ILE A 621 29.81 13.17 2.98
N GLY A 622 30.44 12.74 1.88
CA GLY A 622 29.75 12.39 0.64
C GLY A 622 28.83 11.17 0.83
N ASP A 623 29.30 10.11 1.49
CA ASP A 623 28.50 8.91 1.73
C ASP A 623 27.27 9.19 2.60
N VAL A 624 27.49 9.82 3.76
CA VAL A 624 26.43 10.17 4.71
C VAL A 624 25.49 11.23 4.13
N GLY A 625 26.04 12.25 3.45
CA GLY A 625 25.24 13.29 2.82
C GLY A 625 24.31 12.75 1.73
N VAL A 626 24.81 11.88 0.87
CA VAL A 626 23.99 11.19 -0.14
C VAL A 626 22.91 10.33 0.51
N ALA A 627 23.23 9.60 1.58
CA ALA A 627 22.26 8.80 2.30
C ALA A 627 21.13 9.66 2.89
N ILE A 628 21.46 10.77 3.54
CA ILE A 628 20.48 11.70 4.11
C ILE A 628 19.58 12.30 3.01
N VAL A 629 20.17 12.76 1.90
CA VAL A 629 19.42 13.32 0.76
C VAL A 629 18.48 12.28 0.16
N ALA A 630 18.95 11.04 -0.04
CA ALA A 630 18.14 9.94 -0.57
C ALA A 630 16.98 9.56 0.38
N ILE A 631 17.21 9.58 1.69
CA ILE A 631 16.17 9.37 2.70
C ILE A 631 15.11 10.50 2.66
N LEU A 632 15.55 11.75 2.61
CA LEU A 632 14.64 12.90 2.52
C LEU A 632 13.84 12.88 1.22
N ASN A 633 14.46 12.47 0.11
CA ASN A 633 13.79 12.28 -1.17
C ASN A 633 12.74 11.16 -1.08
N ALA A 634 13.05 10.01 -0.45
CA ALA A 634 12.10 8.92 -0.21
C ALA A 634 10.85 9.40 0.56
N MET A 635 11.03 10.24 1.58
CA MET A 635 9.91 10.83 2.33
C MET A 635 9.03 11.78 1.49
N ARG A 636 9.52 12.28 0.34
CA ARG A 636 8.76 13.14 -0.58
C ARG A 636 7.60 12.41 -1.25
N VAL A 637 7.64 11.06 -1.32
CA VAL A 637 6.54 10.24 -1.83
C VAL A 637 5.25 10.53 -1.08
N ASN A 638 5.33 10.71 0.24
CA ASN A 638 4.19 11.00 1.11
C ASN A 638 3.54 12.39 0.90
N ARG A 639 4.22 13.32 0.23
CA ARG A 639 3.71 14.69 0.03
C ARG A 639 2.88 14.74 -1.25
N GLY A 640 1.73 15.41 -1.21
CA GLY A 640 0.92 15.72 -2.41
C GLY A 640 -0.25 14.78 -2.69
N PHE A 641 -0.45 13.73 -1.90
CA PHE A 641 -1.69 12.97 -1.86
C PHE A 641 -2.48 13.42 -0.63
N LYS A 642 -3.22 14.50 -0.79
CA LYS A 642 -4.25 14.93 0.17
C LYS A 642 -5.56 14.31 -0.29
N THR A 643 -6.35 13.82 0.64
CA THR A 643 -7.74 13.42 0.42
C THR A 643 -8.46 14.63 -0.19
N THR A 644 -8.62 14.66 -1.51
CA THR A 644 -9.40 15.69 -2.20
C THR A 644 -10.86 15.24 -2.12
N LEU A 645 -11.45 15.43 -0.94
CA LEU A 645 -12.88 15.34 -0.81
C LEU A 645 -13.46 16.57 -1.50
N LYS A 646 -14.04 16.38 -2.70
CA LYS A 646 -15.04 17.31 -3.20
C LYS A 646 -16.20 17.25 -2.20
N GLN A 647 -16.42 18.33 -1.47
CA GLN A 647 -17.72 18.56 -0.84
C GLN A 647 -18.74 18.57 -1.97
N PRO A 648 -19.81 17.77 -1.92
CA PRO A 648 -20.93 17.96 -2.80
C PRO A 648 -21.49 19.37 -2.53
N LYS A 649 -21.62 20.18 -3.58
CA LYS A 649 -22.31 21.45 -3.54
C LYS A 649 -23.79 21.22 -3.36
#